data_4e579c1ff5580112e0c90ced02ebdfd6
#
_entry.id   4e579c1ff5580112e0c90ced02ebdfd6
#
_cell.length_a   1.000
_cell.length_b   1.000
_cell.length_c   1.000
_cell.angle_alpha   90.00
_cell.angle_beta   90.00
_cell.angle_gamma   90.00
#
_symmetry.space_group_name_H-M   'P 1'
#
loop_
_entity.id
_entity.type
_entity.pdbx_description
1 polymer ?
#
loop_
_entity_poly.entity_id
_entity_poly.type
_entity_poly.pdbx_seq_one_letter_code
_entity_poly.pdbx_strand_id
1 'polypeptide(L)'
;MHGDFQVGDWIVHPSLNALERDGKTVHLEPKVMQVLLTLATEPSEVCTRETVQRQVWPDVVVGEDVLIRAIGKIRRAFHNDSVIETVPKVGYRLVAPVIRESNGIATKVTEPPETFAPLAAVEGAAAVDAATAAPSLLADIVADPINVPASRRPAIWLAAFVVVLLLVFAVFSTIARFYHGHPTQTGAYVTRPFTTDPGSQIQASFSPDGKSVAYVWRRDATSYGQVYIRSLNSEQPVQLSPEQPANQLNPVWSPDGSQIAFVRKDDTHSSIVDVPSSGSAGDEIYTLPVNSAREYGGLAWSADGASLIFPQQNTLEGPSYLIELSLRDRTVQSITVPPLLWDGDFFPAVSPDGRTLAFIRGSEQLARDIYVMGLPSGPVQRITHGCLAMSLAWTEDSSSIVFSSSRNGALSLWRVKATGGDPQRLAAVGDDAYAPAIAKHGHRLIYSHGSAMWGIFAVDLADKSATPAVILTSSEQDAAPHISPSGDHIIFQSWRSGSREIWAAQIDGSNPVQLTDNPGQSAGDPSWSPDGKFIALDARLDSFAHIYVINASGGKPRAITSGSYNDVAPSWSADGQYLYFGSNRSGSWQIWRVQVDGSHAPQQITTNGGMFAMVSGDGQRIYYTKYTSAGLWQQPVAGGRERKVFDGPPAGYPDYWTLSRDGVYALSIVGQQFALSRIDPQTGQARVLDLLKYSPTVGLSISPDGKKMVYSGLISASSHLTLVEDFR
;
A
#
# COMPACT_ATOMS: atom_id res chain seq x y z
N MET A 1 14.32 31.39 0.42
CA MET A 1 13.24 32.35 0.15
C MET A 1 12.35 32.40 1.37
N HIS A 2 12.14 33.56 2.02
CA HIS A 2 11.38 33.68 3.27
C HIS A 2 10.17 34.61 3.18
N GLY A 3 9.93 35.25 2.02
CA GLY A 3 8.79 36.16 1.81
C GLY A 3 7.78 35.62 0.82
N ASP A 4 6.56 36.14 0.87
CA ASP A 4 5.48 35.80 -0.05
C ASP A 4 5.83 36.28 -1.46
N PHE A 5 5.38 35.53 -2.48
CA PHE A 5 5.61 35.86 -3.89
C PHE A 5 4.49 35.28 -4.75
N GLN A 6 4.35 35.76 -5.97
CA GLN A 6 3.31 35.31 -6.88
C GLN A 6 3.85 34.35 -7.97
N VAL A 7 3.14 33.32 -8.28
CA VAL A 7 3.39 32.36 -9.39
C VAL A 7 2.13 32.29 -10.25
N GLY A 8 2.18 32.90 -11.43
CA GLY A 8 0.95 33.08 -12.23
C GLY A 8 -0.09 33.89 -11.46
N ASP A 9 -1.29 33.33 -11.29
CA ASP A 9 -2.40 33.94 -10.54
C ASP A 9 -2.44 33.53 -9.05
N TRP A 10 -1.43 32.79 -8.56
CA TRP A 10 -1.38 32.28 -7.20
C TRP A 10 -0.37 33.04 -6.34
N ILE A 11 -0.76 33.38 -5.13
CA ILE A 11 0.16 33.88 -4.09
C ILE A 11 0.73 32.69 -3.35
N VAL A 12 2.04 32.61 -3.26
CA VAL A 12 2.76 31.55 -2.53
C VAL A 12 3.19 32.11 -1.18
N HIS A 13 2.77 31.43 -0.10
CA HIS A 13 3.12 31.74 1.28
C HIS A 13 4.10 30.66 1.81
N PRO A 14 5.42 30.82 1.64
CA PRO A 14 6.39 29.80 2.03
C PRO A 14 6.35 29.42 3.52
N SER A 15 6.15 30.41 4.39
CA SER A 15 6.10 30.22 5.84
C SER A 15 4.89 29.40 6.31
N LEU A 16 3.81 29.42 5.52
CA LEU A 16 2.56 28.67 5.80
C LEU A 16 2.46 27.40 4.98
N ASN A 17 3.44 27.10 4.11
CA ASN A 17 3.36 26.03 3.11
C ASN A 17 2.04 26.08 2.31
N ALA A 18 1.60 27.28 1.89
CA ALA A 18 0.29 27.50 1.30
C ALA A 18 0.38 28.27 -0.03
N LEU A 19 -0.61 28.01 -0.89
CA LEU A 19 -0.91 28.74 -2.11
C LEU A 19 -2.28 29.36 -1.96
N GLU A 20 -2.46 30.63 -2.35
CA GLU A 20 -3.73 31.34 -2.27
C GLU A 20 -4.12 31.91 -3.64
N ARG A 21 -5.39 31.73 -4.03
CA ARG A 21 -6.01 32.36 -5.20
C ARG A 21 -7.50 32.58 -4.97
N ASP A 22 -8.02 33.74 -5.26
CA ASP A 22 -9.44 34.09 -5.13
C ASP A 22 -10.03 33.77 -3.75
N GLY A 23 -9.25 33.99 -2.68
CA GLY A 23 -9.65 33.69 -1.30
C GLY A 23 -9.69 32.20 -0.95
N LYS A 24 -9.21 31.32 -1.83
CA LYS A 24 -9.05 29.89 -1.57
C LYS A 24 -7.59 29.55 -1.29
N THR A 25 -7.35 28.84 -0.19
CA THR A 25 -6.02 28.42 0.22
C THR A 25 -5.83 26.93 -0.01
N VAL A 26 -4.70 26.55 -0.61
CA VAL A 26 -4.27 25.15 -0.81
C VAL A 26 -2.95 24.96 -0.09
N HIS A 27 -2.88 24.00 0.83
CA HIS A 27 -1.66 23.68 1.55
C HIS A 27 -0.82 22.65 0.79
N LEU A 28 0.48 22.89 0.75
CA LEU A 28 1.49 21.95 0.24
C LEU A 28 2.26 21.35 1.42
N GLU A 29 2.72 20.12 1.25
CA GLU A 29 3.66 19.54 2.19
C GLU A 29 4.99 20.32 2.21
N PRO A 30 5.69 20.39 3.35
CA PRO A 30 6.93 21.19 3.45
C PRO A 30 7.97 20.86 2.38
N LYS A 31 8.16 19.59 2.04
CA LYS A 31 9.10 19.17 0.99
C LYS A 31 8.61 19.50 -0.42
N VAL A 32 7.30 19.45 -0.65
CA VAL A 32 6.67 19.88 -1.92
C VAL A 32 6.80 21.39 -2.10
N MET A 33 6.60 22.18 -1.03
CA MET A 33 6.85 23.61 -1.04
C MET A 33 8.32 23.90 -1.31
N GLN A 34 9.27 23.18 -0.71
CA GLN A 34 10.70 23.34 -0.98
C GLN A 34 11.05 23.07 -2.46
N VAL A 35 10.43 22.06 -3.11
CA VAL A 35 10.58 21.85 -4.55
C VAL A 35 10.09 23.06 -5.35
N LEU A 36 8.91 23.58 -5.03
CA LEU A 36 8.38 24.77 -5.68
C LEU A 36 9.32 25.98 -5.50
N LEU A 37 9.83 26.20 -4.29
CA LEU A 37 10.78 27.27 -3.98
C LEU A 37 12.08 27.13 -4.75
N THR A 38 12.61 25.90 -4.89
CA THR A 38 13.81 25.61 -5.68
C THR A 38 13.60 25.98 -7.15
N LEU A 39 12.47 25.57 -7.75
CA LEU A 39 12.14 25.89 -9.13
C LEU A 39 11.85 27.38 -9.33
N ALA A 40 11.29 28.05 -8.33
CA ALA A 40 11.02 29.48 -8.35
C ALA A 40 12.28 30.36 -8.11
N THR A 41 13.42 29.77 -7.75
CA THR A 41 14.67 30.53 -7.58
C THR A 41 15.17 31.06 -8.91
N GLU A 42 15.11 30.27 -9.96
CA GLU A 42 15.50 30.63 -11.33
C GLU A 42 14.32 30.30 -12.27
N PRO A 43 13.31 31.19 -12.34
CA PRO A 43 12.13 30.97 -13.18
C PRO A 43 12.54 30.87 -14.65
N SER A 44 11.90 29.98 -15.39
CA SER A 44 12.16 29.68 -16.80
C SER A 44 13.49 28.98 -17.12
N GLU A 45 14.36 28.76 -16.13
CA GLU A 45 15.55 27.92 -16.28
C GLU A 45 15.22 26.45 -15.95
N VAL A 46 15.99 25.53 -16.55
CA VAL A 46 15.82 24.10 -16.29
C VAL A 46 16.64 23.70 -15.07
N CYS A 47 15.97 23.39 -13.97
CA CYS A 47 16.58 22.74 -12.81
C CYS A 47 16.77 21.25 -13.08
N THR A 48 18.01 20.75 -12.98
CA THR A 48 18.27 19.31 -13.12
C THR A 48 17.66 18.54 -11.95
N ARG A 49 17.35 17.26 -12.17
CA ARG A 49 16.78 16.40 -11.11
C ARG A 49 17.70 16.32 -9.90
N GLU A 50 19.01 16.16 -10.13
CA GLU A 50 20.03 16.09 -9.08
C GLU A 50 20.12 17.40 -8.28
N THR A 51 19.97 18.56 -8.95
CA THR A 51 19.98 19.86 -8.27
C THR A 51 18.79 20.01 -7.34
N VAL A 52 17.58 19.68 -7.81
CA VAL A 52 16.37 19.72 -6.97
C VAL A 52 16.47 18.74 -5.82
N GLN A 53 16.89 17.50 -6.08
CA GLN A 53 17.04 16.47 -5.04
C GLN A 53 18.06 16.89 -3.97
N ARG A 54 19.21 17.37 -4.36
CA ARG A 54 20.27 17.82 -3.44
C ARG A 54 19.83 19.00 -2.57
N GLN A 55 19.08 19.96 -3.12
CA GLN A 55 18.63 21.14 -2.39
C GLN A 55 17.47 20.85 -1.45
N VAL A 56 16.56 19.95 -1.83
CA VAL A 56 15.35 19.64 -1.05
C VAL A 56 15.59 18.51 -0.04
N TRP A 57 16.46 17.55 -0.37
CA TRP A 57 16.79 16.40 0.48
C TRP A 57 18.31 16.23 0.64
N PRO A 58 19.01 17.20 1.29
CA PRO A 58 20.48 17.21 1.33
C PRO A 58 21.10 15.99 2.01
N ASP A 59 20.39 15.40 2.98
CA ASP A 59 20.91 14.32 3.82
C ASP A 59 20.36 12.94 3.45
N VAL A 60 19.56 12.84 2.36
CA VAL A 60 18.88 11.61 1.95
C VAL A 60 18.93 11.45 0.43
N VAL A 61 19.40 10.31 -0.04
CA VAL A 61 19.28 9.96 -1.46
C VAL A 61 17.84 9.55 -1.73
N VAL A 62 17.08 10.40 -2.41
CA VAL A 62 15.69 10.11 -2.80
C VAL A 62 15.61 9.65 -4.25
N GLY A 63 14.76 8.64 -4.53
CA GLY A 63 14.49 8.21 -5.90
C GLY A 63 13.80 9.29 -6.74
N GLU A 64 13.89 9.18 -8.06
CA GLU A 64 13.24 10.13 -8.99
C GLU A 64 11.73 10.21 -8.80
N ASP A 65 11.08 9.14 -8.38
CA ASP A 65 9.64 9.05 -8.14
C ASP A 65 9.15 10.01 -7.04
N VAL A 66 9.97 10.25 -6.01
CA VAL A 66 9.66 11.24 -4.95
C VAL A 66 9.57 12.64 -5.55
N LEU A 67 10.49 13.00 -6.44
CA LEU A 67 10.48 14.26 -7.14
C LEU A 67 9.31 14.35 -8.14
N ILE A 68 9.04 13.27 -8.90
CA ILE A 68 7.92 13.21 -9.83
C ILE A 68 6.58 13.43 -9.11
N ARG A 69 6.39 12.81 -7.94
CA ARG A 69 5.18 13.03 -7.13
C ARG A 69 5.08 14.44 -6.58
N ALA A 70 6.19 15.01 -6.10
CA ALA A 70 6.21 16.38 -5.64
C ALA A 70 5.79 17.35 -6.76
N ILE A 71 6.32 17.16 -7.99
CA ILE A 71 5.90 17.90 -9.18
C ILE A 71 4.42 17.70 -9.49
N GLY A 72 3.92 16.46 -9.41
CA GLY A 72 2.51 16.16 -9.61
C GLY A 72 1.60 16.81 -8.55
N LYS A 73 2.04 16.89 -7.29
CA LYS A 73 1.33 17.60 -6.21
C LYS A 73 1.28 19.10 -6.48
N ILE A 74 2.38 19.70 -6.94
CA ILE A 74 2.42 21.13 -7.30
C ILE A 74 1.46 21.40 -8.46
N ARG A 75 1.52 20.65 -9.56
CA ARG A 75 0.62 20.81 -10.71
C ARG A 75 -0.86 20.74 -10.31
N ARG A 76 -1.22 19.78 -9.48
CA ARG A 76 -2.59 19.65 -8.94
C ARG A 76 -3.00 20.84 -8.08
N ALA A 77 -2.10 21.35 -7.23
CA ALA A 77 -2.38 22.48 -6.36
C ALA A 77 -2.62 23.76 -7.16
N PHE A 78 -1.91 23.94 -8.28
CA PHE A 78 -2.13 25.06 -9.20
C PHE A 78 -3.32 24.86 -10.14
N HIS A 79 -3.97 23.67 -10.12
CA HIS A 79 -5.00 23.28 -11.09
C HIS A 79 -4.54 23.49 -12.56
N ASN A 80 -3.24 23.34 -12.82
CA ASN A 80 -2.65 23.58 -14.13
C ASN A 80 -1.40 22.71 -14.32
N ASP A 81 -1.49 21.72 -15.20
CA ASP A 81 -0.38 20.81 -15.50
C ASP A 81 0.78 21.51 -16.23
N SER A 82 0.54 22.63 -16.87
CA SER A 82 1.56 23.41 -17.60
C SER A 82 2.35 24.38 -16.72
N VAL A 83 2.03 24.54 -15.44
CA VAL A 83 2.76 25.41 -14.52
C VAL A 83 4.23 25.01 -14.40
N ILE A 84 4.52 23.71 -14.45
CA ILE A 84 5.86 23.13 -14.48
C ILE A 84 5.99 22.24 -15.72
N GLU A 85 6.97 22.54 -16.56
CA GLU A 85 7.33 21.72 -17.71
C GLU A 85 8.32 20.62 -17.31
N THR A 86 8.13 19.42 -17.84
CA THR A 86 9.12 18.34 -17.74
C THR A 86 10.03 18.38 -18.94
N VAL A 87 11.32 18.59 -18.75
CA VAL A 87 12.34 18.49 -19.80
C VAL A 87 12.90 17.07 -19.81
N PRO A 88 12.56 16.24 -20.82
CA PRO A 88 12.93 14.81 -20.85
C PRO A 88 14.43 14.60 -20.64
N LYS A 89 14.80 13.68 -19.76
CA LYS A 89 16.17 13.29 -19.38
C LYS A 89 17.00 14.39 -18.68
N VAL A 90 16.48 15.59 -18.47
CA VAL A 90 17.22 16.72 -17.87
C VAL A 90 16.63 17.10 -16.51
N GLY A 91 15.36 17.51 -16.45
CA GLY A 91 14.80 18.01 -15.20
C GLY A 91 13.44 18.69 -15.38
N TYR A 92 13.23 19.76 -14.61
CA TYR A 92 11.96 20.48 -14.55
C TYR A 92 12.17 21.99 -14.66
N ARG A 93 11.19 22.68 -15.23
CA ARG A 93 11.21 24.14 -15.39
C ARG A 93 9.88 24.72 -14.93
N LEU A 94 9.92 25.75 -14.10
CA LEU A 94 8.73 26.54 -13.75
C LEU A 94 8.44 27.51 -14.90
N VAL A 95 7.32 27.32 -15.58
CA VAL A 95 6.94 28.09 -16.77
C VAL A 95 6.11 29.32 -16.39
N ALA A 96 5.33 29.22 -15.31
CA ALA A 96 4.51 30.34 -14.83
C ALA A 96 5.39 31.54 -14.38
N PRO A 97 5.00 32.77 -14.69
CA PRO A 97 5.74 33.95 -14.29
C PRO A 97 5.80 34.08 -12.77
N VAL A 98 6.97 34.42 -12.24
CA VAL A 98 7.22 34.64 -10.81
C VAL A 98 7.39 36.13 -10.57
N ILE A 99 6.49 36.73 -9.76
CA ILE A 99 6.53 38.13 -9.38
C ILE A 99 6.91 38.21 -7.90
N ARG A 100 7.95 38.96 -7.58
CA ARG A 100 8.42 39.21 -6.21
C ARG A 100 8.18 40.65 -5.83
N GLU A 101 7.54 40.91 -4.71
CA GLU A 101 7.50 42.25 -4.14
C GLU A 101 8.88 42.57 -3.52
N SER A 102 9.71 43.32 -4.25
CA SER A 102 10.84 43.99 -3.64
C SER A 102 10.38 45.38 -3.19
N ASN A 103 10.68 45.78 -1.95
CA ASN A 103 10.42 47.11 -1.44
C ASN A 103 10.74 48.19 -2.50
N GLY A 104 9.68 48.66 -3.16
CA GLY A 104 9.66 49.89 -3.92
C GLY A 104 10.54 49.97 -5.16
N ILE A 105 10.32 49.20 -6.20
CA ILE A 105 10.48 49.54 -7.63
C ILE A 105 10.04 48.29 -8.42
N ALA A 106 8.95 48.39 -9.17
CA ALA A 106 8.50 47.36 -10.09
C ALA A 106 9.42 47.29 -11.31
N THR A 107 10.24 46.29 -11.43
CA THR A 107 10.92 45.97 -12.68
C THR A 107 10.18 44.84 -13.38
N LYS A 108 9.41 45.26 -14.38
CA LYS A 108 8.75 44.40 -15.36
C LYS A 108 9.85 43.81 -16.24
N VAL A 109 10.17 42.51 -16.08
CA VAL A 109 11.05 41.80 -17.00
C VAL A 109 10.22 41.24 -18.13
N THR A 110 10.57 41.69 -19.28
CA THR A 110 10.15 41.68 -20.67
C THR A 110 9.70 40.34 -21.22
N GLU A 111 8.83 40.45 -22.24
CA GLU A 111 8.23 39.47 -23.14
C GLU A 111 9.19 38.39 -23.67
N PRO A 112 8.66 37.20 -24.04
CA PRO A 112 9.46 36.14 -24.65
C PRO A 112 9.82 36.48 -26.08
N PRO A 113 11.01 36.10 -26.56
CA PRO A 113 11.39 36.30 -27.96
C PRO A 113 10.58 35.36 -28.87
N GLU A 114 10.24 35.97 -30.02
CA GLU A 114 9.46 35.39 -31.10
C GLU A 114 9.98 34.07 -31.63
N THR A 115 9.03 33.26 -32.07
CA THR A 115 9.09 32.09 -32.94
C THR A 115 10.28 32.04 -33.89
N PHE A 116 11.08 30.98 -33.82
CA PHE A 116 11.93 30.55 -34.91
C PHE A 116 11.18 29.51 -35.77
N ALA A 117 11.06 29.83 -37.05
CA ALA A 117 10.54 28.97 -38.12
C ALA A 117 11.45 27.75 -38.37
N PRO A 118 10.93 26.65 -38.87
CA PRO A 118 11.72 25.44 -39.11
C PRO A 118 12.64 25.61 -40.35
N LEU A 119 13.89 25.25 -40.16
CA LEU A 119 14.85 25.16 -41.27
C LEU A 119 14.58 23.93 -42.11
N ALA A 120 14.57 24.19 -43.42
CA ALA A 120 14.32 23.29 -44.51
C ALA A 120 15.30 22.11 -44.60
N ALA A 121 14.76 20.99 -45.10
CA ALA A 121 15.47 19.80 -45.50
C ALA A 121 16.50 20.09 -46.60
N VAL A 122 17.66 19.45 -46.53
CA VAL A 122 18.60 19.28 -47.66
C VAL A 122 18.42 17.88 -48.19
N GLU A 123 18.05 17.85 -49.50
CA GLU A 123 17.98 16.66 -50.37
C GLU A 123 19.36 16.10 -50.67
N GLY A 124 19.41 14.80 -50.85
CA GLY A 124 20.58 14.10 -51.41
C GLY A 124 20.24 12.64 -51.71
N ALA A 125 19.65 12.46 -52.85
CA ALA A 125 19.59 11.39 -53.83
C ALA A 125 20.32 10.06 -53.60
N ALA A 126 19.64 8.96 -53.88
CA ALA A 126 19.92 8.03 -54.99
C ALA A 126 18.84 6.93 -55.08
N ALA A 127 18.28 6.79 -56.27
CA ALA A 127 17.31 5.81 -56.70
C ALA A 127 17.95 4.45 -56.97
N VAL A 128 17.21 3.35 -56.80
CA VAL A 128 17.25 2.19 -57.70
C VAL A 128 15.86 1.55 -57.79
N ASP A 129 15.44 1.37 -59.04
CA ASP A 129 14.23 0.74 -59.52
C ASP A 129 13.98 -0.68 -59.04
N ALA A 130 12.72 -1.08 -58.98
CA ALA A 130 12.19 -2.21 -59.74
C ALA A 130 10.66 -2.33 -59.62
N ALA A 131 10.06 -2.22 -60.74
CA ALA A 131 8.68 -2.43 -61.14
C ALA A 131 8.10 -3.80 -60.76
N THR A 132 6.78 -3.91 -60.55
CA THR A 132 5.85 -4.60 -61.48
C THR A 132 4.41 -4.61 -60.99
N ALA A 133 3.54 -4.08 -61.85
CA ALA A 133 2.21 -4.52 -62.29
C ALA A 133 1.00 -4.49 -61.32
N ALA A 134 0.15 -3.53 -61.65
CA ALA A 134 -1.32 -3.62 -61.52
C ALA A 134 -1.92 -4.50 -62.59
N PRO A 135 -3.19 -4.90 -62.47
CA PRO A 135 -4.13 -4.39 -63.49
C PRO A 135 -5.42 -3.80 -62.88
N SER A 136 -5.83 -2.76 -63.59
CA SER A 136 -7.11 -2.09 -63.56
C SER A 136 -8.25 -2.94 -64.14
N LEU A 137 -9.43 -2.87 -63.53
CA LEU A 137 -10.73 -3.14 -64.11
C LEU A 137 -11.79 -2.25 -63.50
N LEU A 138 -12.08 -1.15 -64.16
CA LEU A 138 -13.36 -0.43 -64.08
C LEU A 138 -13.55 0.29 -65.38
N ALA A 139 -14.34 -0.31 -66.26
CA ALA A 139 -14.90 0.33 -67.47
C ALA A 139 -16.42 0.38 -67.34
N ASP A 140 -16.91 1.57 -67.56
CA ASP A 140 -18.21 1.94 -68.11
C ASP A 140 -19.51 1.34 -67.59
N ILE A 141 -20.29 2.19 -66.92
CA ILE A 141 -21.74 2.26 -67.17
C ILE A 141 -22.15 3.73 -67.25
N VAL A 142 -22.38 4.22 -68.45
CA VAL A 142 -23.15 5.42 -68.78
C VAL A 142 -24.61 5.09 -68.60
N ALA A 143 -25.35 5.83 -67.79
CA ALA A 143 -26.81 5.78 -67.71
C ALA A 143 -27.38 7.20 -67.77
N ASP A 144 -28.30 7.37 -68.70
CA ASP A 144 -29.04 8.59 -69.03
C ASP A 144 -29.78 9.27 -67.91
N PRO A 145 -30.04 10.58 -67.96
CA PRO A 145 -30.74 11.32 -66.96
C PRO A 145 -32.24 11.03 -66.91
N ILE A 146 -32.71 10.40 -65.84
CA ILE A 146 -34.13 10.24 -65.62
C ILE A 146 -34.69 11.56 -65.03
N ASN A 147 -35.55 12.17 -65.77
CA ASN A 147 -36.37 13.34 -65.47
C ASN A 147 -37.40 12.98 -64.42
N VAL A 148 -37.26 13.46 -63.17
CA VAL A 148 -38.23 13.26 -62.08
C VAL A 148 -38.93 14.58 -61.80
N PRO A 149 -40.27 14.63 -61.83
CA PRO A 149 -41.02 15.86 -61.61
C PRO A 149 -40.97 16.30 -60.16
N ALA A 150 -40.83 17.60 -59.94
CA ALA A 150 -40.86 18.27 -58.66
C ALA A 150 -42.19 18.02 -57.92
N SER A 151 -42.21 17.17 -56.91
CA SER A 151 -43.32 17.05 -55.97
C SER A 151 -42.94 17.56 -54.58
N ARG A 152 -43.77 18.49 -54.11
CA ARG A 152 -43.75 19.19 -52.86
C ARG A 152 -43.64 18.24 -51.65
N ARG A 153 -42.47 18.20 -50.94
CA ARG A 153 -42.40 17.66 -49.56
C ARG A 153 -41.38 18.39 -48.71
N PRO A 154 -41.54 19.68 -48.33
CA PRO A 154 -40.73 20.30 -47.29
C PRO A 154 -41.06 19.79 -45.90
N ALA A 155 -42.23 19.20 -45.66
CA ALA A 155 -42.69 18.77 -44.34
C ALA A 155 -41.96 17.51 -43.81
N ILE A 156 -41.52 16.59 -44.67
CA ILE A 156 -40.85 15.35 -44.22
C ILE A 156 -39.42 15.63 -43.77
N TRP A 157 -38.71 16.55 -44.42
CA TRP A 157 -37.35 16.93 -44.01
C TRP A 157 -37.36 17.75 -42.70
N LEU A 158 -38.39 18.58 -42.46
CA LEU A 158 -38.57 19.30 -41.24
C LEU A 158 -38.88 18.34 -40.06
N ALA A 159 -39.72 17.32 -40.28
CA ALA A 159 -40.01 16.28 -39.28
C ALA A 159 -38.76 15.42 -38.96
N ALA A 160 -38.00 15.03 -39.98
CA ALA A 160 -36.73 14.30 -39.78
C ALA A 160 -35.70 15.14 -39.01
N PHE A 161 -35.57 16.41 -39.34
CA PHE A 161 -34.67 17.33 -38.60
C PHE A 161 -35.11 17.53 -37.12
N VAL A 162 -36.38 17.62 -36.85
CA VAL A 162 -36.92 17.71 -35.45
C VAL A 162 -36.66 16.41 -34.69
N VAL A 163 -36.81 15.23 -35.33
CA VAL A 163 -36.49 13.93 -34.71
C VAL A 163 -35.01 13.79 -34.37
N VAL A 164 -34.16 14.23 -35.31
CA VAL A 164 -32.69 14.22 -35.06
C VAL A 164 -32.32 15.19 -33.93
N LEU A 165 -32.94 16.40 -33.89
CA LEU A 165 -32.71 17.34 -32.77
C LEU A 165 -33.22 16.79 -31.42
N LEU A 166 -34.34 16.09 -31.39
CA LEU A 166 -34.85 15.43 -30.18
C LEU A 166 -33.94 14.26 -29.74
N LEU A 167 -33.39 13.49 -30.68
CA LEU A 167 -32.44 12.44 -30.38
C LEU A 167 -31.11 13.03 -29.85
N VAL A 168 -30.58 14.08 -30.46
CA VAL A 168 -29.40 14.79 -29.98
C VAL A 168 -29.68 15.40 -28.60
N PHE A 169 -30.81 15.97 -28.37
CA PHE A 169 -31.23 16.48 -27.05
C PHE A 169 -31.41 15.37 -26.00
N ALA A 170 -31.95 14.21 -26.37
CA ALA A 170 -32.05 13.04 -25.51
C ALA A 170 -30.70 12.47 -25.15
N VAL A 171 -29.77 12.36 -26.14
CA VAL A 171 -28.40 11.94 -25.91
C VAL A 171 -27.65 12.96 -25.06
N PHE A 172 -27.80 14.25 -25.34
CA PHE A 172 -27.21 15.32 -24.52
C PHE A 172 -27.79 15.36 -23.10
N SER A 173 -29.08 15.13 -22.94
CA SER A 173 -29.76 15.03 -21.62
C SER A 173 -29.29 13.78 -20.84
N THR A 174 -29.06 12.64 -21.51
CA THR A 174 -28.54 11.44 -20.86
C THR A 174 -27.06 11.63 -20.50
N ILE A 175 -26.26 12.22 -21.37
CA ILE A 175 -24.88 12.59 -21.09
C ILE A 175 -24.83 13.62 -19.96
N ALA A 176 -25.66 14.67 -19.99
CA ALA A 176 -25.74 15.65 -18.91
C ALA A 176 -26.19 15.04 -17.58
N ARG A 177 -27.14 14.08 -17.59
CA ARG A 177 -27.50 13.32 -16.38
C ARG A 177 -26.38 12.43 -15.89
N PHE A 178 -25.55 11.85 -16.76
CA PHE A 178 -24.35 11.10 -16.38
C PHE A 178 -23.27 12.03 -15.79
N TYR A 179 -23.08 13.23 -16.33
CA TYR A 179 -22.11 14.21 -15.82
C TYR A 179 -22.62 15.02 -14.62
N HIS A 180 -23.92 15.18 -14.44
CA HIS A 180 -24.52 15.90 -13.29
C HIS A 180 -25.05 14.97 -12.19
N GLY A 181 -24.86 13.65 -12.32
CA GLY A 181 -25.39 12.64 -11.40
C GLY A 181 -24.57 12.33 -10.16
N HIS A 182 -23.47 13.04 -9.91
CA HIS A 182 -22.77 12.97 -8.63
C HIS A 182 -22.86 14.32 -7.93
N PRO A 183 -23.69 14.46 -6.88
CA PRO A 183 -23.51 15.56 -5.96
C PRO A 183 -22.14 15.34 -5.30
N THR A 184 -21.10 16.01 -5.80
CA THR A 184 -19.92 16.29 -4.98
C THR A 184 -20.46 17.03 -3.77
N GLN A 185 -20.45 16.38 -2.60
CA GLN A 185 -20.59 17.06 -1.32
C GLN A 185 -19.39 18.01 -1.18
N THR A 186 -19.52 19.20 -1.74
CA THR A 186 -18.62 20.32 -1.53
C THR A 186 -18.96 21.02 -0.23
N GLY A 187 -19.11 20.29 0.87
CA GLY A 187 -18.92 20.84 2.19
C GLY A 187 -17.41 20.86 2.44
N ALA A 188 -16.80 22.00 2.48
CA ALA A 188 -15.40 22.10 2.92
C ALA A 188 -15.34 21.72 4.41
N TYR A 189 -14.96 20.48 4.71
CA TYR A 189 -14.68 20.07 6.07
C TYR A 189 -13.52 20.92 6.63
N VAL A 190 -13.66 21.41 7.84
CA VAL A 190 -12.56 22.05 8.56
C VAL A 190 -11.70 20.97 9.15
N THR A 191 -10.49 20.79 8.60
CA THR A 191 -9.50 19.85 9.10
C THR A 191 -8.46 20.59 9.93
N ARG A 192 -8.07 20.03 11.08
CA ARG A 192 -6.96 20.55 11.89
C ARG A 192 -6.14 19.41 12.51
N PRO A 193 -4.83 19.59 12.69
CA PRO A 193 -4.03 18.66 13.47
C PRO A 193 -4.61 18.54 14.88
N PHE A 194 -4.82 17.31 15.35
CA PHE A 194 -5.19 17.03 16.74
C PHE A 194 -3.96 16.76 17.59
N THR A 195 -2.96 16.05 17.06
CA THR A 195 -1.67 15.85 17.72
C THR A 195 -0.54 16.42 16.88
N THR A 196 0.52 16.92 17.52
CA THR A 196 1.72 17.48 16.87
C THR A 196 3.01 16.98 17.52
N ASP A 197 2.89 16.06 18.47
CA ASP A 197 4.01 15.49 19.19
C ASP A 197 4.88 14.60 18.29
N PRO A 198 6.19 14.49 18.55
CA PRO A 198 7.08 13.60 17.80
C PRO A 198 6.66 12.13 17.88
N GLY A 199 7.02 11.34 16.88
CA GLY A 199 6.74 9.92 16.82
C GLY A 199 5.44 9.59 16.06
N SER A 200 4.75 8.56 16.50
CA SER A 200 3.58 8.03 15.80
C SER A 200 2.36 7.99 16.72
N GLN A 201 1.29 8.72 16.37
CA GLN A 201 0.00 8.72 17.05
C GLN A 201 -1.02 8.07 16.13
N ILE A 202 -1.60 6.95 16.58
CA ILE A 202 -2.47 6.08 15.75
C ILE A 202 -3.65 5.51 16.54
N GLN A 203 -4.58 4.89 15.85
CA GLN A 203 -5.68 4.08 16.42
C GLN A 203 -6.52 4.86 17.44
N ALA A 204 -7.04 5.99 17.00
CA ALA A 204 -7.87 6.86 17.85
C ALA A 204 -9.26 6.28 18.11
N SER A 205 -9.83 6.60 19.28
CA SER A 205 -11.19 6.29 19.68
C SER A 205 -11.78 7.44 20.49
N PHE A 206 -12.98 7.91 20.14
CA PHE A 206 -13.68 8.95 20.87
C PHE A 206 -14.32 8.43 22.16
N SER A 207 -14.33 9.25 23.21
CA SER A 207 -15.22 9.06 24.35
C SER A 207 -16.69 9.12 23.90
N PRO A 208 -17.63 8.46 24.60
CA PRO A 208 -19.05 8.46 24.21
C PRO A 208 -19.67 9.86 24.11
N ASP A 209 -19.21 10.81 24.96
CA ASP A 209 -19.65 12.21 24.91
C ASP A 209 -18.95 13.04 23.80
N GLY A 210 -18.03 12.45 23.07
CA GLY A 210 -17.27 13.06 21.97
C GLY A 210 -16.29 14.16 22.40
N LYS A 211 -15.95 14.30 23.71
CA LYS A 211 -15.07 15.37 24.19
C LYS A 211 -13.61 14.97 24.40
N SER A 212 -13.31 13.69 24.43
CA SER A 212 -11.98 13.15 24.62
C SER A 212 -11.67 12.08 23.58
N VAL A 213 -10.38 11.87 23.32
CA VAL A 213 -9.85 10.87 22.39
C VAL A 213 -8.81 10.04 23.11
N ALA A 214 -8.99 8.72 23.11
CA ALA A 214 -7.94 7.77 23.46
C ALA A 214 -7.18 7.37 22.19
N TYR A 215 -5.87 7.23 22.25
CA TYR A 215 -5.05 6.88 21.11
C TYR A 215 -3.74 6.23 21.54
N VAL A 216 -3.09 5.52 20.61
CA VAL A 216 -1.76 4.95 20.84
C VAL A 216 -0.70 5.96 20.43
N TRP A 217 0.26 6.21 21.31
CA TRP A 217 1.44 7.01 21.01
C TRP A 217 2.72 6.20 21.19
N ARG A 218 3.49 6.10 20.10
CA ARG A 218 4.85 5.57 20.06
C ARG A 218 5.81 6.74 19.86
N ARG A 219 6.66 7.01 20.84
CA ARG A 219 7.54 8.19 20.84
C ARG A 219 8.65 8.11 19.78
N ASP A 220 9.16 6.91 19.55
CA ASP A 220 10.21 6.63 18.55
C ASP A 220 10.11 5.17 18.06
N ALA A 221 11.00 4.78 17.14
CA ALA A 221 10.98 3.45 16.54
C ALA A 221 11.29 2.30 17.50
N THR A 222 11.92 2.59 18.66
CA THR A 222 12.33 1.61 19.68
C THR A 222 11.39 1.55 20.87
N SER A 223 10.49 2.54 21.02
CA SER A 223 9.54 2.62 22.12
C SER A 223 8.34 1.71 21.89
N TYR A 224 7.76 1.17 22.97
CA TYR A 224 6.46 0.53 22.93
C TYR A 224 5.35 1.58 22.73
N GLY A 225 4.34 1.25 21.94
CA GLY A 225 3.12 2.06 21.85
C GLY A 225 2.35 2.01 23.16
N GLN A 226 2.01 3.17 23.73
CA GLN A 226 1.25 3.29 24.96
C GLN A 226 -0.05 4.06 24.71
N VAL A 227 -1.09 3.78 25.48
CA VAL A 227 -2.38 4.48 25.35
C VAL A 227 -2.36 5.80 26.13
N TYR A 228 -2.75 6.86 25.43
CA TYR A 228 -2.94 8.20 25.97
C TYR A 228 -4.37 8.67 25.76
N ILE A 229 -4.83 9.55 26.64
CA ILE A 229 -6.10 10.27 26.52
C ILE A 229 -5.80 11.75 26.36
N ARG A 230 -6.53 12.42 25.45
CA ARG A 230 -6.48 13.87 25.29
C ARG A 230 -7.90 14.43 25.10
N SER A 231 -8.24 15.46 25.87
CA SER A 231 -9.47 16.23 25.64
C SER A 231 -9.36 17.08 24.37
N LEU A 232 -10.46 17.29 23.67
CA LEU A 232 -10.51 18.18 22.49
C LEU A 232 -10.17 19.63 22.82
N ASN A 233 -10.33 20.02 24.09
CA ASN A 233 -10.06 21.36 24.59
C ASN A 233 -8.72 21.50 25.34
N SER A 234 -7.87 20.46 25.34
CA SER A 234 -6.57 20.46 26.01
C SER A 234 -5.48 20.05 25.01
N GLU A 235 -4.31 20.66 25.12
CA GLU A 235 -3.12 20.24 24.35
C GLU A 235 -2.30 19.18 25.07
N GLN A 236 -2.58 18.92 26.36
CA GLN A 236 -1.80 17.99 27.17
C GLN A 236 -2.37 16.58 27.10
N PRO A 237 -1.64 15.59 26.54
CA PRO A 237 -2.01 14.19 26.63
C PRO A 237 -1.73 13.64 28.03
N VAL A 238 -2.60 12.75 28.50
CA VAL A 238 -2.44 12.02 29.76
C VAL A 238 -2.27 10.53 29.44
N GLN A 239 -1.20 9.92 29.93
CA GLN A 239 -0.99 8.48 29.80
C GLN A 239 -2.03 7.71 30.61
N LEU A 240 -2.72 6.73 29.98
CA LEU A 240 -3.82 6.01 30.62
C LEU A 240 -3.36 5.05 31.72
N SER A 241 -2.24 4.37 31.51
CA SER A 241 -1.70 3.37 32.43
C SER A 241 -0.19 3.58 32.60
N PRO A 242 0.44 3.08 33.69
CA PRO A 242 1.89 3.09 33.81
C PRO A 242 2.56 2.45 32.61
N GLU A 243 3.73 2.97 32.23
CA GLU A 243 4.53 2.44 31.12
C GLU A 243 4.83 0.96 31.31
N GLN A 244 4.60 0.16 30.29
CA GLN A 244 4.80 -1.28 30.28
C GLN A 244 5.75 -1.66 29.14
N PRO A 245 6.60 -2.70 29.32
CA PRO A 245 7.43 -3.23 28.25
C PRO A 245 6.61 -4.09 27.27
N ALA A 246 5.48 -3.55 26.82
CA ALA A 246 4.52 -4.17 25.92
C ALA A 246 3.81 -3.11 25.09
N ASN A 247 3.43 -3.44 23.84
CA ASN A 247 2.60 -2.56 23.04
C ASN A 247 1.15 -2.59 23.56
N GLN A 248 0.56 -1.43 23.68
CA GLN A 248 -0.87 -1.22 23.89
C GLN A 248 -1.47 -0.78 22.56
N LEU A 249 -2.53 -1.43 22.11
CA LEU A 249 -3.07 -1.31 20.76
C LEU A 249 -4.60 -1.21 20.79
N ASN A 250 -5.18 -0.51 19.80
CA ASN A 250 -6.63 -0.46 19.55
C ASN A 250 -7.47 -0.07 20.80
N PRO A 251 -7.22 1.06 21.46
CA PRO A 251 -8.01 1.49 22.61
C PRO A 251 -9.46 1.80 22.18
N VAL A 252 -10.43 1.33 22.96
CA VAL A 252 -11.86 1.58 22.75
C VAL A 252 -12.56 1.93 24.06
N TRP A 253 -13.36 3.00 24.03
CA TRP A 253 -14.16 3.44 25.17
C TRP A 253 -15.38 2.56 25.38
N SER A 254 -15.69 2.25 26.64
CA SER A 254 -16.98 1.67 26.99
C SER A 254 -18.13 2.63 26.65
N PRO A 255 -19.35 2.12 26.36
CA PRO A 255 -20.49 2.99 26.01
C PRO A 255 -20.88 4.02 27.07
N ASP A 256 -20.60 3.74 28.35
CA ASP A 256 -20.84 4.66 29.49
C ASP A 256 -19.66 5.61 29.76
N GLY A 257 -18.51 5.39 29.09
CA GLY A 257 -17.30 6.21 29.24
C GLY A 257 -16.49 5.93 30.52
N SER A 258 -16.85 4.93 31.30
CA SER A 258 -16.15 4.61 32.56
C SER A 258 -14.86 3.83 32.36
N GLN A 259 -14.75 3.06 31.28
CA GLN A 259 -13.64 2.15 31.00
C GLN A 259 -13.04 2.37 29.61
N ILE A 260 -11.78 1.94 29.42
CA ILE A 260 -11.12 1.82 28.13
C ILE A 260 -10.49 0.43 28.04
N ALA A 261 -10.92 -0.35 27.05
CA ALA A 261 -10.31 -1.63 26.74
C ALA A 261 -9.28 -1.48 25.63
N PHE A 262 -8.18 -2.23 25.69
CA PHE A 262 -7.15 -2.29 24.65
C PHE A 262 -6.46 -3.66 24.63
N VAL A 263 -5.77 -3.96 23.53
CA VAL A 263 -4.90 -5.13 23.45
C VAL A 263 -3.53 -4.77 23.99
N ARG A 264 -3.01 -5.57 24.94
CA ARG A 264 -1.62 -5.54 25.41
C ARG A 264 -0.87 -6.70 24.79
N LYS A 265 0.26 -6.41 24.15
CA LYS A 265 1.08 -7.38 23.45
C LYS A 265 2.55 -7.25 23.78
N ASP A 266 3.13 -8.34 24.28
CA ASP A 266 4.57 -8.52 24.41
C ASP A 266 5.10 -9.62 23.48
N ASP A 267 6.36 -10.01 23.64
CA ASP A 267 7.01 -11.03 22.79
C ASP A 267 6.43 -12.43 22.98
N THR A 268 5.75 -12.69 24.08
CA THR A 268 5.33 -14.01 24.52
C THR A 268 3.83 -14.23 24.47
N HIS A 269 3.04 -13.19 24.73
CA HIS A 269 1.59 -13.31 24.77
C HIS A 269 0.87 -12.00 24.46
N SER A 270 -0.41 -12.14 24.16
CA SER A 270 -1.33 -11.03 23.94
C SER A 270 -2.54 -11.17 24.82
N SER A 271 -3.00 -10.05 25.37
CA SER A 271 -4.16 -10.02 26.27
C SER A 271 -5.04 -8.79 26.01
N ILE A 272 -6.31 -8.89 26.39
CA ILE A 272 -7.22 -7.76 26.49
C ILE A 272 -7.18 -7.23 27.91
N VAL A 273 -6.92 -5.94 28.03
CA VAL A 273 -6.84 -5.22 29.30
C VAL A 273 -7.97 -4.20 29.35
N ASP A 274 -8.60 -4.09 30.49
CA ASP A 274 -9.63 -3.10 30.81
C ASP A 274 -9.13 -2.15 31.91
N VAL A 275 -9.25 -0.85 31.66
CA VAL A 275 -8.71 0.21 32.52
C VAL A 275 -9.77 1.26 32.77
N PRO A 276 -10.00 1.71 34.02
CA PRO A 276 -10.81 2.89 34.27
C PRO A 276 -10.33 4.09 33.46
N SER A 277 -11.26 4.85 32.89
CA SER A 277 -10.93 6.02 32.06
C SER A 277 -10.19 7.14 32.84
N SER A 278 -10.22 7.09 34.17
CA SER A 278 -9.42 7.93 35.05
C SER A 278 -7.94 7.51 35.14
N GLY A 279 -7.57 6.38 34.59
CA GLY A 279 -6.23 5.81 34.58
C GLY A 279 -5.93 4.90 35.75
N SER A 280 -5.30 3.77 35.50
CA SER A 280 -4.74 2.84 36.51
C SER A 280 -3.85 1.79 35.83
N ALA A 281 -3.36 0.78 36.56
CA ALA A 281 -2.60 -0.34 35.99
C ALA A 281 -3.44 -1.24 35.06
N GLY A 282 -4.76 -1.26 35.26
CA GLY A 282 -5.68 -2.07 34.48
C GLY A 282 -5.69 -3.55 34.86
N ASP A 283 -6.79 -4.21 34.54
CA ASP A 283 -6.99 -5.63 34.77
C ASP A 283 -6.92 -6.40 33.43
N GLU A 284 -6.14 -7.47 33.41
CA GLU A 284 -6.18 -8.42 32.29
C GLU A 284 -7.48 -9.22 32.36
N ILE A 285 -8.32 -9.05 31.36
CA ILE A 285 -9.64 -9.67 31.35
C ILE A 285 -9.74 -10.89 30.45
N TYR A 286 -8.81 -11.03 29.51
CA TYR A 286 -8.74 -12.19 28.62
C TYR A 286 -7.35 -12.35 28.02
N THR A 287 -6.82 -13.59 28.00
CA THR A 287 -5.57 -13.93 27.31
C THR A 287 -5.89 -14.57 25.96
N LEU A 288 -5.34 -14.04 24.87
CA LEU A 288 -5.54 -14.56 23.54
C LEU A 288 -4.81 -15.92 23.37
N PRO A 289 -5.44 -16.95 22.77
CA PRO A 289 -4.85 -18.31 22.68
C PRO A 289 -3.56 -18.36 21.86
N VAL A 290 -3.39 -17.44 20.93
CA VAL A 290 -2.26 -17.39 19.99
C VAL A 290 -1.71 -15.98 19.98
N ASN A 291 -0.40 -15.84 20.18
CA ASN A 291 0.32 -14.58 19.98
C ASN A 291 0.66 -14.42 18.47
N SER A 292 -0.30 -13.96 17.67
CA SER A 292 -0.11 -13.81 16.23
C SER A 292 0.30 -12.40 15.83
N ALA A 293 1.03 -12.27 14.73
CA ALA A 293 1.35 -10.96 14.13
C ALA A 293 0.10 -10.26 13.55
N ARG A 294 -1.04 -10.98 13.42
CA ARG A 294 -2.30 -10.50 12.85
C ARG A 294 -3.22 -9.79 13.85
N GLU A 295 -2.76 -9.52 15.07
CA GLU A 295 -3.54 -8.95 16.18
C GLU A 295 -3.93 -7.47 16.03
N TYR A 296 -3.68 -6.89 14.86
CA TYR A 296 -4.11 -5.52 14.57
C TYR A 296 -5.64 -5.38 14.34
N GLY A 297 -6.39 -6.41 14.73
CA GLY A 297 -7.77 -6.61 14.31
C GLY A 297 -8.85 -5.76 14.96
N GLY A 298 -8.51 -4.85 15.88
CA GLY A 298 -9.49 -3.95 16.52
C GLY A 298 -10.33 -4.62 17.62
N LEU A 299 -10.96 -3.78 18.45
CA LEU A 299 -11.89 -4.12 19.52
C LEU A 299 -13.20 -3.33 19.32
N ALA A 300 -14.32 -3.90 19.75
CA ALA A 300 -15.58 -3.18 19.84
C ALA A 300 -16.34 -3.58 21.11
N TRP A 301 -16.95 -2.61 21.79
CA TRP A 301 -17.91 -2.87 22.84
C TRP A 301 -19.28 -3.20 22.26
N SER A 302 -20.02 -4.10 22.92
CA SER A 302 -21.47 -4.21 22.71
C SER A 302 -22.16 -2.90 23.10
N ALA A 303 -23.30 -2.62 22.51
CA ALA A 303 -24.01 -1.35 22.73
C ALA A 303 -24.42 -1.12 24.20
N ASP A 304 -24.67 -2.20 24.94
CA ASP A 304 -25.03 -2.20 26.36
C ASP A 304 -23.82 -2.21 27.30
N GLY A 305 -22.60 -2.31 26.77
CA GLY A 305 -21.37 -2.38 27.54
C GLY A 305 -21.14 -3.71 28.28
N ALA A 306 -21.94 -4.73 28.02
CA ALA A 306 -21.84 -6.01 28.72
C ALA A 306 -20.79 -6.96 28.14
N SER A 307 -20.35 -6.73 26.90
CA SER A 307 -19.44 -7.61 26.17
C SER A 307 -18.42 -6.83 25.33
N LEU A 308 -17.31 -7.51 24.99
CA LEU A 308 -16.31 -7.08 24.03
C LEU A 308 -16.29 -8.02 22.84
N ILE A 309 -16.21 -7.45 21.63
CA ILE A 309 -16.10 -8.18 20.38
C ILE A 309 -14.71 -7.95 19.80
N PHE A 310 -14.00 -9.01 19.45
CA PHE A 310 -12.64 -8.94 18.90
C PHE A 310 -12.29 -10.17 18.06
N PRO A 311 -11.28 -10.05 17.16
CA PRO A 311 -10.79 -11.19 16.41
C PRO A 311 -9.93 -12.11 17.26
N GLN A 312 -10.13 -13.40 17.10
CA GLN A 312 -9.32 -14.45 17.73
C GLN A 312 -8.94 -15.51 16.72
N GLN A 313 -7.70 -15.93 16.72
CA GLN A 313 -7.23 -17.13 16.05
C GLN A 313 -7.08 -18.25 17.07
N ASN A 314 -7.52 -19.47 16.70
CA ASN A 314 -7.33 -20.65 17.53
C ASN A 314 -6.02 -21.38 17.20
N THR A 315 -5.50 -21.15 15.99
CA THR A 315 -4.20 -21.65 15.51
C THR A 315 -3.58 -20.62 14.60
N LEU A 316 -2.27 -20.61 14.46
CA LEU A 316 -1.56 -19.67 13.56
C LEU A 316 -1.94 -19.84 12.08
N GLU A 317 -2.44 -21.00 11.66
CA GLU A 317 -2.88 -21.28 10.27
C GLU A 317 -4.35 -20.99 10.03
N GLY A 318 -5.16 -21.00 11.08
CA GLY A 318 -6.60 -20.85 10.99
C GLY A 318 -6.99 -19.38 10.71
N PRO A 319 -8.22 -19.18 10.24
CA PRO A 319 -8.77 -17.84 10.10
C PRO A 319 -8.99 -17.17 11.47
N SER A 320 -9.03 -15.86 11.49
CA SER A 320 -9.55 -15.10 12.63
C SER A 320 -11.07 -15.16 12.65
N TYR A 321 -11.63 -15.49 13.81
CA TYR A 321 -13.07 -15.46 14.08
C TYR A 321 -13.37 -14.22 14.93
N LEU A 322 -14.49 -13.57 14.70
CA LEU A 322 -14.98 -12.61 15.70
C LEU A 322 -15.64 -13.40 16.84
N ILE A 323 -15.15 -13.14 18.03
CA ILE A 323 -15.71 -13.69 19.26
C ILE A 323 -16.27 -12.56 20.12
N GLU A 324 -17.26 -12.88 20.92
CA GLU A 324 -17.82 -12.05 21.95
C GLU A 324 -17.42 -12.59 23.31
N LEU A 325 -16.81 -11.74 24.14
CA LEU A 325 -16.44 -12.00 25.53
C LEU A 325 -17.46 -11.32 26.44
N SER A 326 -18.22 -12.10 27.18
CA SER A 326 -19.07 -11.57 28.27
C SER A 326 -18.20 -11.10 29.44
N LEU A 327 -18.36 -9.84 29.85
CA LEU A 327 -17.59 -9.28 30.97
C LEU A 327 -18.10 -9.76 32.31
N ARG A 328 -19.33 -10.25 32.39
CA ARG A 328 -19.97 -10.74 33.62
C ARG A 328 -19.41 -12.05 34.10
N ASP A 329 -19.31 -13.02 33.22
CA ASP A 329 -18.96 -14.41 33.53
C ASP A 329 -17.73 -14.92 32.79
N ARG A 330 -17.10 -14.06 31.98
CA ARG A 330 -15.88 -14.34 31.19
C ARG A 330 -16.05 -15.45 30.16
N THR A 331 -17.28 -15.77 29.78
CA THR A 331 -17.55 -16.73 28.72
C THR A 331 -17.30 -16.11 27.35
N VAL A 332 -16.83 -16.92 26.41
CA VAL A 332 -16.58 -16.53 25.02
C VAL A 332 -17.45 -17.33 24.08
N GLN A 333 -17.98 -16.65 23.05
CA GLN A 333 -18.71 -17.31 21.95
C GLN A 333 -18.25 -16.78 20.60
N SER A 334 -18.15 -17.65 19.61
CA SER A 334 -17.87 -17.23 18.24
C SER A 334 -19.14 -16.69 17.60
N ILE A 335 -19.07 -15.47 17.06
CA ILE A 335 -20.19 -14.79 16.38
C ILE A 335 -20.04 -14.82 14.87
N THR A 336 -18.86 -15.16 14.34
CA THR A 336 -18.65 -15.36 12.89
C THR A 336 -17.94 -16.66 12.60
N VAL A 337 -18.14 -17.18 11.38
CA VAL A 337 -17.49 -18.40 10.88
C VAL A 337 -16.97 -18.09 9.46
N PRO A 338 -15.76 -17.55 9.31
CA PRO A 338 -15.15 -17.37 7.99
C PRO A 338 -14.75 -18.73 7.38
N PRO A 339 -14.57 -18.81 6.05
CA PRO A 339 -14.00 -20.00 5.40
C PRO A 339 -12.59 -20.33 5.93
N LEU A 340 -12.29 -21.63 6.06
CA LEU A 340 -11.06 -22.12 6.70
C LEU A 340 -9.74 -21.67 6.03
N LEU A 341 -9.76 -21.39 4.72
CA LEU A 341 -8.58 -21.01 3.97
C LEU A 341 -8.43 -19.47 3.84
N TRP A 342 -9.30 -18.71 4.50
CA TRP A 342 -9.28 -17.26 4.46
C TRP A 342 -8.50 -16.68 5.64
N ASP A 343 -8.09 -15.39 5.54
CA ASP A 343 -7.46 -14.67 6.66
C ASP A 343 -8.40 -14.55 7.86
N GLY A 344 -9.70 -14.46 7.58
CA GLY A 344 -10.74 -14.35 8.59
C GLY A 344 -11.32 -12.95 8.76
N ASP A 345 -11.86 -12.70 9.95
CA ASP A 345 -12.64 -11.50 10.28
C ASP A 345 -11.87 -10.59 11.24
N PHE A 346 -11.85 -9.28 10.93
CA PHE A 346 -11.07 -8.27 11.64
C PHE A 346 -11.84 -6.95 11.77
N PHE A 347 -11.38 -6.05 12.63
CA PHE A 347 -11.87 -4.69 12.80
C PHE A 347 -13.39 -4.63 13.01
N PRO A 348 -13.92 -5.31 14.05
CA PRO A 348 -15.33 -5.20 14.37
C PRO A 348 -15.69 -3.77 14.78
N ALA A 349 -16.87 -3.32 14.37
CA ALA A 349 -17.47 -2.07 14.84
C ALA A 349 -18.98 -2.23 14.95
N VAL A 350 -19.51 -1.98 16.14
CA VAL A 350 -20.95 -1.97 16.38
C VAL A 350 -21.50 -0.62 15.96
N SER A 351 -22.62 -0.62 15.20
CA SER A 351 -23.28 0.61 14.77
C SER A 351 -23.74 1.44 15.98
N PRO A 352 -23.78 2.78 15.88
CA PRO A 352 -24.26 3.65 16.97
C PRO A 352 -25.64 3.29 17.52
N ASP A 353 -26.54 2.75 16.70
CA ASP A 353 -27.87 2.26 17.10
C ASP A 353 -27.86 0.86 17.76
N GLY A 354 -26.67 0.21 17.82
CA GLY A 354 -26.46 -1.09 18.45
C GLY A 354 -27.02 -2.31 17.69
N ARG A 355 -27.52 -2.14 16.46
CA ARG A 355 -28.24 -3.19 15.74
C ARG A 355 -27.40 -3.96 14.72
N THR A 356 -26.28 -3.40 14.29
CA THR A 356 -25.48 -3.97 13.20
C THR A 356 -24.01 -4.02 13.58
N LEU A 357 -23.36 -5.15 13.32
CA LEU A 357 -21.91 -5.30 13.37
C LEU A 357 -21.35 -5.16 11.96
N ALA A 358 -20.42 -4.25 11.76
CA ALA A 358 -19.58 -4.19 10.57
C ALA A 358 -18.21 -4.78 10.89
N PHE A 359 -17.59 -5.43 9.92
CA PHE A 359 -16.24 -5.98 10.05
C PHE A 359 -15.57 -6.14 8.68
N ILE A 360 -14.27 -6.30 8.69
CA ILE A 360 -13.49 -6.61 7.51
C ILE A 360 -13.28 -8.11 7.46
N ARG A 361 -13.61 -8.75 6.34
CA ARG A 361 -13.28 -10.14 6.07
C ARG A 361 -12.22 -10.22 4.99
N GLY A 362 -11.08 -10.78 5.37
CA GLY A 362 -10.01 -11.12 4.44
C GLY A 362 -10.27 -12.46 3.80
N SER A 363 -10.49 -12.49 2.48
CA SER A 363 -10.60 -13.73 1.74
C SER A 363 -9.26 -14.38 1.47
N GLU A 364 -8.20 -13.55 1.46
CA GLU A 364 -6.81 -13.95 1.24
C GLU A 364 -5.91 -12.75 1.57
N GLN A 365 -4.59 -12.92 1.57
CA GLN A 365 -3.62 -11.92 2.05
C GLN A 365 -3.79 -10.48 1.55
N LEU A 366 -4.57 -10.22 0.49
CA LEU A 366 -4.78 -8.89 -0.05
C LEU A 366 -6.24 -8.54 -0.39
N ALA A 367 -7.17 -9.49 -0.42
CA ALA A 367 -8.58 -9.19 -0.71
C ALA A 367 -9.35 -9.01 0.60
N ARG A 368 -9.52 -7.78 1.03
CA ARG A 368 -10.21 -7.40 2.27
C ARG A 368 -11.41 -6.55 1.96
N ASP A 369 -12.59 -7.08 2.26
CA ASP A 369 -13.86 -6.39 2.04
C ASP A 369 -14.64 -6.19 3.31
N ILE A 370 -15.57 -5.25 3.26
CA ILE A 370 -16.44 -4.94 4.38
C ILE A 370 -17.69 -5.81 4.32
N TYR A 371 -18.00 -6.39 5.46
CA TYR A 371 -19.20 -7.19 5.70
C TYR A 371 -20.00 -6.60 6.84
N VAL A 372 -21.30 -6.82 6.83
CA VAL A 372 -22.22 -6.43 7.90
C VAL A 372 -23.08 -7.64 8.30
N MET A 373 -23.49 -7.65 9.57
CA MET A 373 -24.48 -8.60 10.09
C MET A 373 -25.37 -7.94 11.14
N GLY A 374 -26.64 -8.28 11.18
CA GLY A 374 -27.53 -7.85 12.25
C GLY A 374 -27.18 -8.52 13.58
N LEU A 375 -27.17 -7.77 14.66
CA LEU A 375 -26.95 -8.31 16.01
C LEU A 375 -28.30 -8.78 16.62
N PRO A 376 -28.28 -9.88 17.41
CA PRO A 376 -27.13 -10.67 17.83
C PRO A 376 -26.69 -11.75 16.82
N SER A 377 -27.46 -12.13 15.80
CA SER A 377 -27.22 -13.31 14.98
C SER A 377 -27.83 -13.25 13.57
N GLY A 378 -27.73 -12.08 12.93
CA GLY A 378 -28.22 -11.90 11.55
C GLY A 378 -27.30 -12.56 10.49
N PRO A 379 -27.78 -12.67 9.23
CA PRO A 379 -26.96 -13.17 8.13
C PRO A 379 -25.80 -12.21 7.84
N VAL A 380 -24.65 -12.80 7.51
CA VAL A 380 -23.46 -12.05 7.07
C VAL A 380 -23.61 -11.62 5.62
N GLN A 381 -23.54 -10.34 5.35
CA GLN A 381 -23.68 -9.73 4.02
C GLN A 381 -22.41 -8.98 3.63
N ARG A 382 -21.86 -9.26 2.46
CA ARG A 382 -20.75 -8.49 1.86
C ARG A 382 -21.31 -7.21 1.24
N ILE A 383 -20.72 -6.05 1.56
CA ILE A 383 -21.16 -4.73 1.07
C ILE A 383 -20.16 -4.02 0.18
N THR A 384 -18.92 -4.53 0.08
CA THR A 384 -17.89 -4.02 -0.85
C THR A 384 -17.24 -5.14 -1.63
N HIS A 385 -16.54 -4.78 -2.73
CA HIS A 385 -15.84 -5.72 -3.61
C HIS A 385 -14.46 -5.19 -3.97
N GLY A 386 -13.38 -5.94 -3.62
CA GLY A 386 -11.99 -5.61 -3.94
C GLY A 386 -11.52 -4.29 -3.32
N CYS A 387 -11.95 -4.00 -2.09
CA CYS A 387 -11.71 -2.69 -1.48
C CYS A 387 -10.36 -2.54 -0.78
N LEU A 388 -9.61 -3.61 -0.52
CA LEU A 388 -8.39 -3.59 0.28
C LEU A 388 -8.57 -2.80 1.60
N ALA A 389 -9.71 -3.04 2.29
CA ALA A 389 -10.05 -2.33 3.51
C ALA A 389 -9.08 -2.69 4.65
N MET A 390 -8.68 -1.70 5.45
CA MET A 390 -7.69 -1.87 6.53
C MET A 390 -8.21 -1.50 7.92
N SER A 391 -9.22 -0.65 8.00
CA SER A 391 -9.89 -0.24 9.24
C SER A 391 -11.21 0.42 8.88
N LEU A 392 -12.16 0.47 9.82
CA LEU A 392 -13.48 1.04 9.56
C LEU A 392 -14.10 1.71 10.79
N ALA A 393 -15.03 2.63 10.56
CA ALA A 393 -15.86 3.28 11.57
C ALA A 393 -17.26 3.59 11.02
N TRP A 394 -18.28 3.48 11.85
CA TRP A 394 -19.66 3.87 11.51
C TRP A 394 -19.85 5.39 11.51
N THR A 395 -20.67 5.91 10.60
CA THR A 395 -21.19 7.27 10.71
C THR A 395 -22.18 7.38 11.89
N GLU A 396 -22.31 8.58 12.48
CA GLU A 396 -23.15 8.86 13.65
C GLU A 396 -24.59 8.39 13.48
N ASP A 397 -25.13 8.49 12.26
CA ASP A 397 -26.50 8.11 11.88
C ASP A 397 -26.68 6.61 11.56
N SER A 398 -25.64 5.80 11.72
CA SER A 398 -25.63 4.35 11.37
C SER A 398 -25.91 4.05 9.89
N SER A 399 -25.90 5.04 8.99
CA SER A 399 -26.26 4.85 7.58
C SER A 399 -25.11 4.41 6.69
N SER A 400 -23.89 4.71 7.09
CA SER A 400 -22.69 4.49 6.28
C SER A 400 -21.49 4.06 7.12
N ILE A 401 -20.47 3.53 6.42
CA ILE A 401 -19.20 3.12 7.00
C ILE A 401 -18.09 3.92 6.31
N VAL A 402 -17.23 4.56 7.10
CA VAL A 402 -16.00 5.17 6.65
C VAL A 402 -14.86 4.17 6.88
N PHE A 403 -14.00 3.98 5.89
CA PHE A 403 -12.93 3.00 5.96
C PHE A 403 -11.68 3.48 5.25
N SER A 404 -10.52 2.97 5.67
CA SER A 404 -9.27 3.21 4.96
C SER A 404 -9.01 2.14 3.91
N SER A 405 -8.50 2.56 2.76
CA SER A 405 -8.21 1.67 1.63
C SER A 405 -7.14 2.24 0.70
N SER A 406 -6.28 1.37 0.18
CA SER A 406 -5.27 1.68 -0.84
C SER A 406 -5.72 1.33 -2.27
N ARG A 407 -7.00 1.08 -2.50
CA ARG A 407 -7.56 0.63 -3.79
C ARG A 407 -7.23 1.51 -5.01
N ASN A 408 -6.86 2.76 -4.82
CA ASN A 408 -6.44 3.71 -5.86
C ASN A 408 -4.97 4.14 -5.70
N GLY A 409 -4.13 3.28 -5.16
CA GLY A 409 -2.72 3.54 -4.90
C GLY A 409 -2.49 4.05 -3.48
N ALA A 410 -2.56 5.36 -3.23
CA ALA A 410 -2.35 5.91 -1.90
C ALA A 410 -3.45 5.53 -0.90
N LEU A 411 -3.06 5.31 0.34
CA LEU A 411 -3.98 5.03 1.43
C LEU A 411 -4.88 6.25 1.68
N SER A 412 -6.19 6.07 1.63
CA SER A 412 -7.17 7.15 1.73
C SER A 412 -8.42 6.70 2.44
N LEU A 413 -9.24 7.65 2.90
CA LEU A 413 -10.53 7.34 3.48
C LEU A 413 -11.64 7.30 2.42
N TRP A 414 -12.50 6.31 2.56
CA TRP A 414 -13.63 6.03 1.68
C TRP A 414 -14.90 5.89 2.51
N ARG A 415 -16.04 6.17 1.90
CA ARG A 415 -17.37 6.00 2.51
C ARG A 415 -18.22 5.07 1.66
N VAL A 416 -18.88 4.11 2.29
CA VAL A 416 -19.87 3.21 1.66
C VAL A 416 -21.14 3.17 2.50
N LYS A 417 -22.31 3.04 1.87
CA LYS A 417 -23.58 2.85 2.60
C LYS A 417 -23.58 1.50 3.31
N ALA A 418 -24.21 1.41 4.46
CA ALA A 418 -24.37 0.15 5.19
C ALA A 418 -25.14 -0.92 4.39
N THR A 419 -25.96 -0.49 3.42
CA THR A 419 -26.68 -1.37 2.47
C THR A 419 -25.84 -1.81 1.26
N GLY A 420 -24.60 -1.35 1.16
CA GLY A 420 -23.70 -1.60 0.03
C GLY A 420 -23.79 -0.53 -1.06
N GLY A 421 -23.03 -0.75 -2.12
CA GLY A 421 -22.90 0.15 -3.28
C GLY A 421 -21.43 0.53 -3.54
N ASP A 422 -21.22 1.45 -4.50
CA ASP A 422 -19.87 1.88 -4.87
C ASP A 422 -19.29 2.80 -3.79
N PRO A 423 -18.11 2.46 -3.22
CA PRO A 423 -17.45 3.32 -2.26
C PRO A 423 -17.02 4.66 -2.86
N GLN A 424 -17.22 5.74 -2.13
CA GLN A 424 -16.85 7.10 -2.51
C GLN A 424 -15.66 7.57 -1.70
N ARG A 425 -14.64 8.12 -2.37
CA ARG A 425 -13.47 8.68 -1.70
C ARG A 425 -13.83 9.97 -0.98
N LEU A 426 -13.34 10.13 0.24
CA LEU A 426 -13.44 11.39 1.00
C LEU A 426 -12.33 12.35 0.55
N ALA A 427 -12.54 13.03 -0.59
CA ALA A 427 -11.51 13.85 -1.24
C ALA A 427 -10.95 14.97 -0.33
N ALA A 428 -11.75 15.50 0.60
CA ALA A 428 -11.34 16.55 1.53
C ALA A 428 -10.34 16.10 2.61
N VAL A 429 -10.15 14.79 2.80
CA VAL A 429 -9.25 14.22 3.81
C VAL A 429 -7.82 14.06 3.27
N GLY A 430 -7.65 13.96 1.95
CA GLY A 430 -6.34 13.77 1.31
C GLY A 430 -5.88 12.32 1.25
N ASP A 431 -4.60 12.14 0.90
CA ASP A 431 -3.88 10.86 0.91
C ASP A 431 -3.24 10.60 2.27
N ASP A 432 -2.68 9.42 2.47
CA ASP A 432 -1.99 8.96 3.69
C ASP A 432 -2.88 9.00 4.95
N ALA A 433 -4.20 8.87 4.77
CA ALA A 433 -5.21 8.90 5.80
C ALA A 433 -5.71 7.48 6.11
N TYR A 434 -5.66 7.08 7.38
CA TYR A 434 -6.04 5.74 7.83
C TYR A 434 -6.57 5.71 9.27
N ALA A 435 -7.07 4.56 9.70
CA ALA A 435 -7.63 4.32 11.03
C ALA A 435 -8.66 5.40 11.46
N PRO A 436 -9.78 5.56 10.71
CA PRO A 436 -10.80 6.52 11.06
C PRO A 436 -11.51 6.13 12.35
N ALA A 437 -11.87 7.14 13.16
CA ALA A 437 -12.82 7.01 14.24
C ALA A 437 -13.83 8.17 14.17
N ILE A 438 -15.09 7.87 14.41
CA ILE A 438 -16.18 8.86 14.33
C ILE A 438 -16.83 8.97 15.69
N ALA A 439 -17.02 10.20 16.14
CA ALA A 439 -17.72 10.49 17.40
C ALA A 439 -19.21 10.10 17.30
N LYS A 440 -19.76 9.48 18.35
CA LYS A 440 -21.20 9.18 18.42
C LYS A 440 -22.07 10.45 18.46
N HIS A 441 -21.46 11.57 18.85
CA HIS A 441 -22.11 12.88 18.94
C HIS A 441 -21.16 13.99 18.51
N GLY A 442 -21.66 15.00 17.84
CA GLY A 442 -20.93 16.22 17.54
C GLY A 442 -20.27 16.27 16.15
N HIS A 443 -20.65 15.38 15.24
CA HIS A 443 -20.27 15.42 13.82
C HIS A 443 -18.75 15.53 13.61
N ARG A 444 -17.96 14.63 14.26
CA ARG A 444 -16.51 14.65 14.19
C ARG A 444 -15.95 13.34 13.69
N LEU A 445 -14.95 13.47 12.82
CA LEU A 445 -14.10 12.37 12.37
C LEU A 445 -12.66 12.67 12.83
N ILE A 446 -12.00 11.71 13.41
CA ILE A 446 -10.55 11.73 13.61
C ILE A 446 -9.91 10.58 12.86
N TYR A 447 -8.73 10.79 12.30
CA TYR A 447 -8.00 9.77 11.58
C TYR A 447 -6.51 9.95 11.77
N SER A 448 -5.75 8.87 11.59
CA SER A 448 -4.30 8.93 11.54
C SER A 448 -3.88 9.43 10.16
N HIS A 449 -3.05 10.45 10.13
CA HIS A 449 -2.44 10.99 8.93
C HIS A 449 -0.92 10.87 9.06
N GLY A 450 -0.30 10.13 8.19
CA GLY A 450 1.13 9.90 8.31
C GLY A 450 1.72 9.27 7.09
N SER A 451 3.02 9.47 6.95
CA SER A 451 3.83 8.87 5.90
C SER A 451 4.77 7.83 6.49
N ALA A 452 4.92 6.71 5.81
CA ALA A 452 6.00 5.76 6.02
C ALA A 452 7.02 5.93 4.89
N MET A 453 8.28 5.90 5.23
CA MET A 453 9.37 5.82 4.26
C MET A 453 9.94 4.43 4.30
N TRP A 454 9.84 3.74 3.19
CA TRP A 454 10.35 2.38 3.01
C TRP A 454 11.63 2.41 2.21
N GLY A 455 12.47 1.40 2.36
CA GLY A 455 13.69 1.31 1.59
C GLY A 455 14.18 -0.10 1.40
N ILE A 456 15.03 -0.26 0.38
CA ILE A 456 15.90 -1.42 0.24
C ILE A 456 17.28 -1.02 0.74
N PHE A 457 17.81 -1.83 1.64
CA PHE A 457 19.10 -1.66 2.27
C PHE A 457 20.09 -2.64 1.68
N ALA A 458 21.33 -2.21 1.52
CA ALA A 458 22.47 -3.07 1.20
C ALA A 458 23.46 -3.09 2.37
N VAL A 459 23.98 -4.27 2.68
CA VAL A 459 25.03 -4.50 3.68
C VAL A 459 26.21 -5.18 3.01
N ASP A 460 27.41 -4.66 3.24
CA ASP A 460 28.64 -5.35 2.87
C ASP A 460 29.03 -6.34 3.99
N LEU A 461 28.84 -7.62 3.73
CA LEU A 461 29.13 -8.68 4.71
C LEU A 461 30.65 -8.96 4.87
N ALA A 462 31.49 -8.46 3.95
CA ALA A 462 32.94 -8.56 4.05
C ALA A 462 33.54 -7.52 5.01
N ASP A 463 32.87 -6.36 5.15
CA ASP A 463 33.27 -5.32 6.10
C ASP A 463 32.38 -5.39 7.37
N LYS A 464 33.00 -5.87 8.46
CA LYS A 464 32.32 -5.98 9.76
C LYS A 464 31.90 -4.64 10.38
N SER A 465 32.44 -3.53 9.88
CA SER A 465 32.11 -2.17 10.32
C SER A 465 31.06 -1.50 9.44
N ALA A 466 30.65 -2.15 8.33
CA ALA A 466 29.70 -1.60 7.38
C ALA A 466 28.31 -1.46 8.02
N THR A 467 27.80 -0.25 8.03
CA THR A 467 26.42 0.01 8.38
C THR A 467 25.52 -0.20 7.15
N PRO A 468 24.28 -0.68 7.33
CA PRO A 468 23.34 -0.81 6.22
C PRO A 468 23.18 0.52 5.47
N ALA A 469 23.48 0.51 4.17
CA ALA A 469 23.28 1.66 3.29
C ALA A 469 21.90 1.57 2.64
N VAL A 470 21.15 2.67 2.65
CA VAL A 470 19.89 2.77 1.90
C VAL A 470 20.22 2.93 0.43
N ILE A 471 19.90 1.96 -0.41
CA ILE A 471 20.15 1.99 -1.86
C ILE A 471 18.93 2.42 -2.66
N LEU A 472 17.73 2.27 -2.10
CA LEU A 472 16.49 2.67 -2.76
C LEU A 472 15.46 3.08 -1.71
N THR A 473 14.73 4.16 -1.97
CA THR A 473 13.68 4.66 -1.08
C THR A 473 12.39 4.93 -1.85
N SER A 474 11.27 4.71 -1.17
CA SER A 474 9.94 5.02 -1.69
C SER A 474 9.00 5.41 -0.55
N SER A 475 7.99 6.23 -0.84
CA SER A 475 6.86 6.48 0.06
C SER A 475 5.88 5.32 0.08
N GLU A 476 5.99 4.43 -0.89
CA GLU A 476 5.23 3.18 -0.95
C GLU A 476 6.13 2.01 -0.56
N GLN A 477 5.53 0.92 -0.12
CA GLN A 477 6.30 -0.23 0.33
C GLN A 477 7.08 -0.86 -0.83
N ASP A 478 8.41 -0.92 -0.68
CA ASP A 478 9.30 -1.75 -1.47
C ASP A 478 9.67 -2.98 -0.65
N ALA A 479 9.56 -4.18 -1.21
CA ALA A 479 9.76 -5.41 -0.45
C ALA A 479 10.27 -6.57 -1.32
N ALA A 480 10.61 -7.69 -0.67
CA ALA A 480 11.09 -8.92 -1.29
C ALA A 480 12.22 -8.70 -2.32
N PRO A 481 13.33 -8.01 -1.97
CA PRO A 481 14.44 -7.82 -2.88
C PRO A 481 15.17 -9.14 -3.17
N HIS A 482 15.55 -9.37 -4.43
CA HIS A 482 16.32 -10.54 -4.83
C HIS A 482 17.46 -10.12 -5.77
N ILE A 483 18.70 -10.47 -5.43
CA ILE A 483 19.90 -10.13 -6.21
C ILE A 483 20.00 -11.06 -7.43
N SER A 484 20.39 -10.50 -8.57
CA SER A 484 20.62 -11.27 -9.80
C SER A 484 21.76 -12.29 -9.67
N PRO A 485 21.79 -13.38 -10.46
CA PRO A 485 22.91 -14.33 -10.48
C PRO A 485 24.24 -13.71 -10.87
N SER A 486 24.24 -12.59 -11.59
CA SER A 486 25.45 -11.79 -11.92
C SER A 486 25.89 -10.88 -10.77
N GLY A 487 25.01 -10.59 -9.80
CA GLY A 487 25.30 -9.75 -8.64
C GLY A 487 25.23 -8.24 -8.91
N ASP A 488 24.80 -7.82 -10.10
CA ASP A 488 24.79 -6.43 -10.57
C ASP A 488 23.40 -5.76 -10.59
N HIS A 489 22.34 -6.55 -10.43
CA HIS A 489 20.95 -6.07 -10.38
C HIS A 489 20.20 -6.60 -9.16
N ILE A 490 19.10 -5.91 -8.83
CA ILE A 490 18.07 -6.38 -7.91
C ILE A 490 16.72 -6.36 -8.59
N ILE A 491 15.85 -7.30 -8.26
CA ILE A 491 14.42 -7.23 -8.49
C ILE A 491 13.70 -7.13 -7.15
N PHE A 492 12.55 -6.50 -7.13
CA PHE A 492 11.77 -6.30 -5.92
C PHE A 492 10.31 -6.04 -6.27
N GLN A 493 9.42 -6.26 -5.33
CA GLN A 493 8.03 -5.84 -5.45
C GLN A 493 7.86 -4.41 -4.94
N SER A 494 6.98 -3.62 -5.57
CA SER A 494 6.73 -2.25 -5.18
C SER A 494 5.31 -1.80 -5.50
N TRP A 495 4.74 -0.96 -4.64
CA TRP A 495 3.43 -0.32 -4.85
C TRP A 495 3.53 1.06 -5.52
N ARG A 496 4.70 1.51 -5.93
CA ARG A 496 4.94 2.87 -6.49
C ARG A 496 4.15 3.19 -7.76
N SER A 497 3.67 2.19 -8.48
CA SER A 497 2.79 2.37 -9.66
C SER A 497 1.29 2.38 -9.35
N GLY A 498 0.91 2.24 -8.06
CA GLY A 498 -0.49 2.18 -7.63
C GLY A 498 -1.06 0.76 -7.49
N SER A 499 -0.34 -0.25 -7.96
CA SER A 499 -0.55 -1.69 -7.72
C SER A 499 0.76 -2.34 -7.33
N ARG A 500 0.72 -3.51 -6.68
CA ARG A 500 1.93 -4.27 -6.37
C ARG A 500 2.45 -4.90 -7.64
N GLU A 501 3.60 -4.40 -8.09
CA GLU A 501 4.25 -4.82 -9.34
C GLU A 501 5.72 -5.18 -9.11
N ILE A 502 6.31 -5.92 -10.05
CA ILE A 502 7.73 -6.26 -10.02
C ILE A 502 8.53 -5.17 -10.72
N TRP A 503 9.59 -4.76 -10.05
CA TRP A 503 10.54 -3.76 -10.51
C TRP A 503 11.96 -4.33 -10.51
N ALA A 504 12.82 -3.82 -11.37
CA ALA A 504 14.26 -4.08 -11.38
C ALA A 504 15.04 -2.78 -11.19
N ALA A 505 16.23 -2.86 -10.57
CA ALA A 505 17.18 -1.76 -10.48
C ALA A 505 18.61 -2.31 -10.53
N GLN A 506 19.61 -1.42 -10.68
CA GLN A 506 21.00 -1.77 -10.44
C GLN A 506 21.20 -2.14 -8.97
N ILE A 507 22.28 -2.86 -8.66
CA ILE A 507 22.59 -3.29 -7.28
C ILE A 507 22.81 -2.10 -6.31
N ASP A 508 23.06 -0.91 -6.81
CA ASP A 508 23.15 0.34 -6.04
C ASP A 508 21.80 1.08 -5.93
N GLY A 509 20.71 0.50 -6.45
CA GLY A 509 19.38 1.07 -6.46
C GLY A 509 19.11 2.05 -7.61
N SER A 510 20.09 2.36 -8.45
CA SER A 510 19.90 3.26 -9.59
C SER A 510 19.07 2.62 -10.70
N ASN A 511 18.44 3.49 -11.52
CA ASN A 511 17.66 3.11 -12.72
C ASN A 511 16.53 2.10 -12.46
N PRO A 512 15.60 2.36 -11.51
CA PRO A 512 14.47 1.46 -11.28
C PRO A 512 13.52 1.43 -12.49
N VAL A 513 13.20 0.22 -12.98
CA VAL A 513 12.34 -0.03 -14.13
C VAL A 513 11.24 -1.01 -13.74
N GLN A 514 9.99 -0.69 -14.10
CA GLN A 514 8.86 -1.59 -13.91
C GLN A 514 8.90 -2.74 -14.93
N LEU A 515 8.77 -3.98 -14.45
CA LEU A 515 8.80 -5.19 -15.29
C LEU A 515 7.41 -5.76 -15.55
N THR A 516 6.45 -5.57 -14.62
CA THR A 516 5.06 -5.99 -14.77
C THR A 516 4.13 -4.78 -14.69
N ASP A 517 3.03 -4.82 -15.42
CA ASP A 517 2.00 -3.78 -15.44
C ASP A 517 0.62 -4.44 -15.53
N ASN A 518 0.02 -4.69 -14.36
CA ASN A 518 -1.26 -5.37 -14.22
C ASN A 518 -2.21 -4.52 -13.33
N PRO A 519 -2.81 -3.45 -13.86
CA PRO A 519 -3.62 -2.51 -13.09
C PRO A 519 -4.73 -3.20 -12.29
N GLY A 520 -4.78 -2.94 -10.98
CA GLY A 520 -5.79 -3.51 -10.09
C GLY A 520 -5.55 -4.97 -9.69
N GLN A 521 -4.43 -5.54 -10.07
CA GLN A 521 -3.95 -6.88 -9.73
C GLN A 521 -2.69 -6.78 -8.88
N SER A 522 -2.12 -7.90 -8.45
CA SER A 522 -1.00 -7.92 -7.50
C SER A 522 0.03 -8.94 -7.93
N ALA A 523 1.28 -8.49 -8.17
CA ALA A 523 2.43 -9.35 -8.45
C ALA A 523 3.49 -9.20 -7.34
N GLY A 524 4.06 -10.30 -6.85
CA GLY A 524 5.01 -10.28 -5.74
C GLY A 524 5.98 -11.46 -5.71
N ASP A 525 6.79 -11.48 -4.66
CA ASP A 525 7.77 -12.51 -4.33
C ASP A 525 8.65 -12.93 -5.54
N PRO A 526 9.35 -11.97 -6.18
CA PRO A 526 10.10 -12.25 -7.39
C PRO A 526 11.39 -13.05 -7.10
N SER A 527 11.72 -13.99 -7.99
CA SER A 527 12.92 -14.82 -7.89
C SER A 527 13.60 -14.98 -9.26
N TRP A 528 14.91 -14.70 -9.34
CA TRP A 528 15.69 -14.89 -10.56
C TRP A 528 15.92 -16.37 -10.90
N SER A 529 15.81 -16.73 -12.19
CA SER A 529 16.33 -18.00 -12.67
C SER A 529 17.87 -18.07 -12.52
N PRO A 530 18.47 -19.26 -12.33
CA PRO A 530 19.91 -19.39 -12.17
C PRO A 530 20.74 -18.83 -13.33
N ASP A 531 20.19 -18.81 -14.54
CA ASP A 531 20.83 -18.26 -15.75
C ASP A 531 20.56 -16.76 -15.96
N GLY A 532 19.77 -16.13 -15.07
CA GLY A 532 19.43 -14.72 -15.13
C GLY A 532 18.50 -14.29 -16.26
N LYS A 533 17.91 -15.24 -17.02
CA LYS A 533 17.06 -14.89 -18.17
C LYS A 533 15.58 -14.70 -17.83
N PHE A 534 15.15 -15.30 -16.72
CA PHE A 534 13.74 -15.30 -16.31
C PHE A 534 13.58 -14.87 -14.85
N ILE A 535 12.39 -14.41 -14.54
CA ILE A 535 11.95 -14.09 -13.19
C ILE A 535 10.67 -14.89 -12.94
N ALA A 536 10.66 -15.70 -11.88
CA ALA A 536 9.45 -16.30 -11.35
C ALA A 536 8.83 -15.33 -10.33
N LEU A 537 7.51 -15.30 -10.26
CA LEU A 537 6.75 -14.46 -9.34
C LEU A 537 5.41 -15.12 -9.01
N ASP A 538 4.80 -14.74 -7.92
CA ASP A 538 3.39 -15.00 -7.73
C ASP A 538 2.56 -13.79 -8.19
N ALA A 539 1.38 -14.05 -8.74
CA ALA A 539 0.47 -12.97 -9.08
C ALA A 539 -0.99 -13.38 -8.94
N ARG A 540 -1.83 -12.40 -8.57
CA ARG A 540 -3.27 -12.51 -8.53
C ARG A 540 -3.84 -11.78 -9.73
N LEU A 541 -4.03 -12.52 -10.81
CA LEU A 541 -4.71 -12.03 -12.01
C LEU A 541 -6.20 -12.37 -11.98
N ASP A 542 -6.62 -13.18 -11.00
CA ASP A 542 -7.99 -13.56 -10.68
C ASP A 542 -8.19 -13.64 -9.15
N SER A 543 -9.02 -14.55 -8.65
CA SER A 543 -9.32 -14.70 -7.22
C SER A 543 -8.21 -15.40 -6.41
N PHE A 544 -7.27 -16.09 -7.07
CA PHE A 544 -6.22 -16.88 -6.43
C PHE A 544 -4.83 -16.44 -6.88
N ALA A 545 -3.83 -16.64 -6.03
CA ALA A 545 -2.43 -16.43 -6.40
C ALA A 545 -1.91 -17.65 -7.17
N HIS A 546 -1.22 -17.41 -8.29
CA HIS A 546 -0.59 -18.43 -9.09
C HIS A 546 0.85 -18.06 -9.42
N ILE A 547 1.67 -19.06 -9.75
CA ILE A 547 3.03 -18.85 -10.16
C ILE A 547 3.09 -18.51 -11.64
N TYR A 548 3.82 -17.44 -11.93
CA TYR A 548 4.10 -16.96 -13.28
C TYR A 548 5.60 -16.85 -13.52
N VAL A 549 5.99 -16.83 -14.79
CA VAL A 549 7.35 -16.55 -15.24
C VAL A 549 7.30 -15.46 -16.31
N ILE A 550 8.20 -14.47 -16.19
CA ILE A 550 8.45 -13.43 -17.18
C ILE A 550 9.90 -13.45 -17.64
N ASN A 551 10.20 -12.83 -18.79
CA ASN A 551 11.60 -12.56 -19.15
C ASN A 551 12.22 -11.55 -18.17
N ALA A 552 13.53 -11.62 -17.97
CA ALA A 552 14.26 -10.67 -17.12
C ALA A 552 14.15 -9.21 -17.58
N SER A 553 13.88 -9.00 -18.87
CA SER A 553 13.60 -7.67 -19.47
C SER A 553 12.14 -7.21 -19.34
N GLY A 554 11.31 -7.97 -18.64
CA GLY A 554 9.87 -7.72 -18.52
C GLY A 554 9.04 -8.35 -19.63
N GLY A 555 7.75 -8.04 -19.65
CA GLY A 555 6.82 -8.50 -20.64
C GLY A 555 5.62 -9.26 -20.06
N LYS A 556 4.84 -9.93 -20.90
CA LYS A 556 3.62 -10.62 -20.48
C LYS A 556 3.94 -11.85 -19.61
N PRO A 557 3.37 -11.96 -18.41
CA PRO A 557 3.54 -13.12 -17.54
C PRO A 557 2.96 -14.40 -18.20
N ARG A 558 3.71 -15.50 -18.12
CA ARG A 558 3.27 -16.84 -18.52
C ARG A 558 2.91 -17.63 -17.26
N ALA A 559 1.66 -18.06 -17.15
CA ALA A 559 1.21 -18.88 -16.03
C ALA A 559 1.91 -20.26 -16.04
N ILE A 560 2.37 -20.67 -14.85
CA ILE A 560 2.95 -21.99 -14.58
C ILE A 560 1.96 -22.87 -13.80
N THR A 561 1.20 -22.26 -12.92
CA THR A 561 0.17 -22.95 -12.13
C THR A 561 -1.20 -22.30 -12.32
N SER A 562 -2.26 -23.03 -11.97
CA SER A 562 -3.64 -22.57 -12.05
C SER A 562 -4.53 -23.44 -11.12
N GLY A 563 -5.74 -22.96 -10.78
CA GLY A 563 -6.71 -23.71 -9.97
C GLY A 563 -7.40 -22.83 -8.91
N SER A 564 -8.19 -23.44 -8.02
CA SER A 564 -8.93 -22.73 -6.97
C SER A 564 -8.21 -22.81 -5.62
N TYR A 565 -6.94 -22.46 -5.61
CA TYR A 565 -6.04 -22.45 -4.45
C TYR A 565 -4.90 -21.44 -4.68
N ASN A 566 -4.15 -21.14 -3.63
CA ASN A 566 -3.04 -20.21 -3.70
C ASN A 566 -1.71 -20.92 -3.87
N ASP A 567 -0.89 -20.44 -4.78
CA ASP A 567 0.49 -20.79 -5.01
C ASP A 567 1.34 -19.52 -4.87
N VAL A 568 2.30 -19.50 -3.95
CA VAL A 568 3.05 -18.29 -3.56
C VAL A 568 4.54 -18.55 -3.39
N ALA A 569 5.31 -17.47 -3.38
CA ALA A 569 6.74 -17.45 -3.02
C ALA A 569 7.59 -18.45 -3.83
N PRO A 570 7.68 -18.32 -5.16
CA PRO A 570 8.42 -19.26 -6.00
C PRO A 570 9.93 -19.14 -5.82
N SER A 571 10.62 -20.27 -5.87
CA SER A 571 12.08 -20.37 -5.95
C SER A 571 12.50 -21.39 -7.00
N TRP A 572 13.65 -21.18 -7.62
CA TRP A 572 14.17 -22.04 -8.68
C TRP A 572 15.01 -23.20 -8.14
N SER A 573 14.94 -24.33 -8.84
CA SER A 573 15.99 -25.35 -8.71
C SER A 573 17.32 -24.85 -9.28
N ALA A 574 18.43 -25.39 -8.81
CA ALA A 574 19.76 -24.98 -9.25
C ALA A 574 20.02 -25.17 -10.76
N ASP A 575 19.34 -26.14 -11.38
CA ASP A 575 19.40 -26.42 -12.83
C ASP A 575 18.37 -25.60 -13.65
N GLY A 576 17.53 -24.81 -12.98
CA GLY A 576 16.49 -24.01 -13.62
C GLY A 576 15.31 -24.78 -14.22
N GLN A 577 15.21 -26.10 -13.97
CA GLN A 577 14.15 -26.92 -14.55
C GLN A 577 12.86 -26.94 -13.75
N TYR A 578 12.95 -26.67 -12.45
CA TYR A 578 11.81 -26.70 -11.53
C TYR A 578 11.63 -25.39 -10.78
N LEU A 579 10.38 -25.09 -10.45
CA LEU A 579 9.98 -24.09 -9.46
C LEU A 579 9.41 -24.81 -8.23
N TYR A 580 9.91 -24.40 -7.05
CA TYR A 580 9.37 -24.78 -5.74
C TYR A 580 8.54 -23.61 -5.20
N PHE A 581 7.42 -23.89 -4.58
CA PHE A 581 6.49 -22.85 -4.10
C PHE A 581 5.64 -23.37 -2.96
N GLY A 582 5.12 -22.47 -2.14
CA GLY A 582 4.10 -22.78 -1.16
C GLY A 582 2.73 -22.90 -1.82
N SER A 583 1.94 -23.91 -1.43
CA SER A 583 0.58 -24.08 -1.92
C SER A 583 -0.34 -24.67 -0.86
N ASN A 584 -1.58 -24.18 -0.82
CA ASN A 584 -2.62 -24.69 0.07
C ASN A 584 -3.59 -25.66 -0.61
N ARG A 585 -3.26 -26.16 -1.80
CA ARG A 585 -4.10 -27.07 -2.62
C ARG A 585 -4.44 -28.41 -1.95
N SER A 586 -3.64 -28.84 -0.97
CA SER A 586 -3.91 -30.05 -0.18
C SER A 586 -4.73 -29.80 1.09
N GLY A 587 -5.28 -28.59 1.26
CA GLY A 587 -6.03 -28.18 2.45
C GLY A 587 -5.18 -27.55 3.56
N SER A 588 -3.84 -27.58 3.43
CA SER A 588 -2.87 -26.89 4.29
C SER A 588 -1.67 -26.45 3.47
N TRP A 589 -0.94 -25.44 3.96
CA TRP A 589 0.27 -24.94 3.30
C TRP A 589 1.36 -26.02 3.28
N GLN A 590 1.80 -26.39 2.08
CA GLN A 590 2.89 -27.34 1.82
C GLN A 590 3.81 -26.81 0.73
N ILE A 591 5.03 -27.30 0.67
CA ILE A 591 5.91 -27.06 -0.47
C ILE A 591 5.56 -28.02 -1.60
N TRP A 592 5.41 -27.44 -2.77
CA TRP A 592 5.17 -28.13 -4.04
C TRP A 592 6.26 -27.78 -5.03
N ARG A 593 6.44 -28.60 -6.06
CA ARG A 593 7.28 -28.29 -7.21
C ARG A 593 6.55 -28.52 -8.52
N VAL A 594 6.94 -27.79 -9.55
CA VAL A 594 6.44 -27.93 -10.92
C VAL A 594 7.57 -27.76 -11.91
N GLN A 595 7.53 -28.44 -13.06
CA GLN A 595 8.45 -28.17 -14.17
C GLN A 595 8.12 -26.82 -14.80
N VAL A 596 9.13 -26.02 -15.12
CA VAL A 596 8.98 -24.65 -15.66
C VAL A 596 8.30 -24.66 -17.05
N ASP A 597 8.45 -25.72 -17.82
CA ASP A 597 7.79 -25.88 -19.12
C ASP A 597 6.28 -26.18 -19.01
N GLY A 598 5.77 -26.48 -17.81
CA GLY A 598 4.37 -26.82 -17.57
C GLY A 598 3.96 -28.21 -18.04
N SER A 599 4.92 -29.08 -18.39
CA SER A 599 4.66 -30.41 -18.98
C SER A 599 4.03 -31.39 -18.01
N HIS A 600 4.15 -31.17 -16.69
CA HIS A 600 3.68 -32.07 -15.66
C HIS A 600 2.90 -31.33 -14.57
N ALA A 601 1.93 -32.02 -13.95
CA ALA A 601 1.19 -31.51 -12.81
C ALA A 601 2.14 -31.27 -11.61
N PRO A 602 1.86 -30.25 -10.77
CA PRO A 602 2.63 -29.99 -9.56
C PRO A 602 2.67 -31.19 -8.62
N GLN A 603 3.85 -31.44 -8.03
CA GLN A 603 4.12 -32.52 -7.11
C GLN A 603 4.33 -31.97 -5.68
N GLN A 604 3.65 -32.57 -4.69
CA GLN A 604 3.85 -32.23 -3.28
C GLN A 604 5.19 -32.75 -2.77
N ILE A 605 5.92 -31.90 -2.02
CA ILE A 605 7.25 -32.20 -1.46
C ILE A 605 7.18 -32.38 0.04
N THR A 606 6.42 -31.55 0.77
CA THR A 606 6.28 -31.64 2.22
C THR A 606 4.88 -32.12 2.62
N THR A 607 4.75 -32.68 3.83
CA THR A 607 3.47 -33.16 4.39
C THR A 607 3.18 -32.57 5.78
N ASN A 608 4.16 -31.91 6.40
CA ASN A 608 4.06 -31.35 7.74
C ASN A 608 4.15 -29.82 7.75
N GLY A 609 3.64 -29.16 6.72
CA GLY A 609 3.73 -27.72 6.54
C GLY A 609 4.90 -27.30 5.67
N GLY A 610 4.80 -26.07 5.11
CA GLY A 610 5.81 -25.41 4.30
C GLY A 610 5.21 -24.28 3.51
N MET A 611 5.88 -23.12 3.48
CA MET A 611 5.38 -21.95 2.75
C MET A 611 6.44 -21.33 1.83
N PHE A 612 7.67 -21.16 2.30
CA PHE A 612 8.77 -20.67 1.49
C PHE A 612 9.93 -21.69 1.53
N ALA A 613 10.53 -21.98 0.40
CA ALA A 613 11.58 -22.98 0.28
C ALA A 613 12.69 -22.58 -0.69
N MET A 614 13.90 -23.05 -0.43
CA MET A 614 15.05 -22.99 -1.35
C MET A 614 15.75 -24.33 -1.39
N VAL A 615 16.27 -24.69 -2.56
CA VAL A 615 17.00 -25.94 -2.77
C VAL A 615 18.51 -25.69 -2.69
N SER A 616 19.25 -26.58 -2.05
CA SER A 616 20.71 -26.56 -2.01
C SER A 616 21.30 -26.57 -3.41
N GLY A 617 22.47 -25.95 -3.58
CA GLY A 617 23.15 -25.84 -4.88
C GLY A 617 23.50 -27.21 -5.53
N ASP A 618 23.57 -28.30 -4.74
CA ASP A 618 23.74 -29.67 -5.22
C ASP A 618 22.42 -30.37 -5.60
N GLY A 619 21.28 -29.69 -5.40
CA GLY A 619 19.94 -30.22 -5.69
C GLY A 619 19.46 -31.33 -4.75
N GLN A 620 20.20 -31.66 -3.69
CA GLN A 620 19.91 -32.84 -2.86
C GLN A 620 18.98 -32.52 -1.69
N ARG A 621 18.99 -31.30 -1.18
CA ARG A 621 18.23 -30.89 0.01
C ARG A 621 17.35 -29.69 -0.28
N ILE A 622 16.18 -29.68 0.32
CA ILE A 622 15.30 -28.54 0.37
C ILE A 622 15.25 -28.00 1.80
N TYR A 623 15.47 -26.70 1.92
CA TYR A 623 15.28 -25.94 3.14
C TYR A 623 13.97 -25.19 3.03
N TYR A 624 13.22 -25.08 4.14
CA TYR A 624 11.93 -24.42 4.11
C TYR A 624 11.51 -23.92 5.49
N THR A 625 10.66 -22.94 5.48
CA THR A 625 9.97 -22.39 6.64
C THR A 625 8.50 -22.74 6.60
N LYS A 626 7.90 -22.80 7.77
CA LYS A 626 6.47 -23.02 7.96
C LYS A 626 5.85 -21.69 8.41
N TYR A 627 4.65 -21.38 7.94
CA TYR A 627 3.97 -20.16 8.35
C TYR A 627 3.65 -20.12 9.85
N THR A 628 3.32 -21.27 10.42
CA THR A 628 2.72 -21.47 11.75
C THR A 628 3.68 -21.83 12.86
N SER A 629 4.93 -22.11 12.53
CA SER A 629 5.93 -22.43 13.54
C SER A 629 7.26 -21.80 13.22
N ALA A 630 7.82 -21.11 14.20
CA ALA A 630 9.16 -20.54 14.10
C ALA A 630 10.19 -21.63 13.82
N GLY A 631 11.11 -21.33 12.90
CA GLY A 631 12.24 -22.19 12.59
C GLY A 631 12.46 -22.43 11.11
N LEU A 632 13.64 -22.95 10.81
CA LEU A 632 14.03 -23.43 9.51
C LEU A 632 14.15 -24.96 9.54
N TRP A 633 13.53 -25.63 8.58
CA TRP A 633 13.57 -27.09 8.41
C TRP A 633 14.31 -27.48 7.15
N GLN A 634 14.76 -28.70 7.10
CA GLN A 634 15.31 -29.32 5.91
C GLN A 634 14.85 -30.78 5.76
N GLN A 635 14.78 -31.23 4.50
CA GLN A 635 14.62 -32.65 4.15
C GLN A 635 15.29 -32.94 2.79
N PRO A 636 15.53 -34.23 2.44
CA PRO A 636 15.95 -34.58 1.07
C PRO A 636 14.88 -34.19 0.05
N VAL A 637 15.28 -33.69 -1.13
CA VAL A 637 14.36 -33.38 -2.23
C VAL A 637 13.59 -34.61 -2.73
N ALA A 638 14.25 -35.79 -2.65
CA ALA A 638 13.62 -37.08 -3.01
C ALA A 638 12.59 -37.59 -1.99
N GLY A 639 12.34 -36.81 -0.93
CA GLY A 639 11.48 -37.19 0.18
C GLY A 639 12.27 -37.82 1.34
N GLY A 640 11.68 -37.83 2.52
CA GLY A 640 12.28 -38.39 3.73
C GLY A 640 11.93 -37.61 4.98
N ARG A 641 12.63 -37.91 6.09
CA ARG A 641 12.35 -37.29 7.38
C ARG A 641 12.82 -35.84 7.40
N GLU A 642 11.94 -34.92 7.79
CA GLU A 642 12.33 -33.53 8.04
C GLU A 642 13.16 -33.40 9.33
N ARG A 643 14.03 -32.39 9.37
CA ARG A 643 14.82 -32.00 10.53
C ARG A 643 14.80 -30.50 10.69
N LYS A 644 14.55 -30.01 11.89
CA LYS A 644 14.71 -28.59 12.23
C LYS A 644 16.19 -28.26 12.28
N VAL A 645 16.59 -27.20 11.57
CA VAL A 645 17.99 -26.75 11.47
C VAL A 645 18.27 -25.59 12.42
N PHE A 646 17.28 -24.69 12.60
CA PHE A 646 17.44 -23.47 13.38
C PHE A 646 16.08 -23.03 13.94
N ASP A 647 16.07 -22.31 15.07
CA ASP A 647 14.82 -21.88 15.75
C ASP A 647 14.22 -20.59 15.19
N GLY A 648 14.93 -19.82 14.38
CA GLY A 648 14.42 -18.72 13.55
C GLY A 648 14.26 -19.16 12.08
N PRO A 649 13.58 -18.42 11.22
CA PRO A 649 12.79 -17.20 11.42
C PRO A 649 11.58 -17.33 12.34
N PRO A 650 11.04 -16.18 12.80
CA PRO A 650 9.82 -16.19 13.61
C PRO A 650 8.62 -16.75 12.82
N ALA A 651 7.64 -17.28 13.50
CA ALA A 651 6.37 -17.65 12.89
C ALA A 651 5.68 -16.43 12.23
N GLY A 652 5.06 -16.63 11.08
CA GLY A 652 4.43 -15.54 10.31
C GLY A 652 5.38 -14.78 9.37
N TYR A 653 6.70 -15.06 9.42
CA TYR A 653 7.72 -14.43 8.56
C TYR A 653 8.53 -15.49 7.80
N PRO A 654 7.90 -16.22 6.88
CA PRO A 654 8.51 -17.40 6.26
C PRO A 654 9.71 -17.08 5.36
N ASP A 655 9.82 -15.88 4.85
CA ASP A 655 10.85 -15.39 3.92
C ASP A 655 11.98 -14.57 4.57
N TYR A 656 12.08 -14.59 5.91
CA TYR A 656 13.15 -13.92 6.65
C TYR A 656 14.45 -14.72 6.66
N TRP A 657 14.76 -15.40 5.56
CA TRP A 657 15.99 -16.14 5.37
C TRP A 657 16.33 -16.30 3.89
N THR A 658 17.59 -16.62 3.64
CA THR A 658 18.08 -16.94 2.29
C THR A 658 19.20 -17.97 2.36
N LEU A 659 19.39 -18.72 1.27
CA LEU A 659 20.41 -19.73 1.13
C LEU A 659 21.56 -19.20 0.27
N SER A 660 22.78 -19.34 0.77
CA SER A 660 24.03 -19.04 0.06
C SER A 660 24.92 -20.27 -0.03
N ARG A 661 25.99 -20.21 -0.80
CA ARG A 661 26.96 -21.28 -0.93
C ARG A 661 27.69 -21.63 0.39
N ASP A 662 27.85 -20.64 1.27
CA ASP A 662 28.57 -20.72 2.52
C ASP A 662 27.71 -20.90 3.76
N GLY A 663 26.37 -21.05 3.60
CA GLY A 663 25.44 -21.28 4.68
C GLY A 663 24.06 -20.68 4.45
N VAL A 664 23.26 -20.71 5.50
CA VAL A 664 21.95 -20.05 5.56
C VAL A 664 22.10 -18.74 6.31
N TYR A 665 21.47 -17.70 5.81
CA TYR A 665 21.35 -16.42 6.51
C TYR A 665 19.88 -16.21 6.88
N ALA A 666 19.63 -15.90 8.14
CA ALA A 666 18.27 -15.74 8.65
C ALA A 666 18.16 -14.58 9.64
N LEU A 667 16.98 -14.00 9.68
CA LEU A 667 16.59 -13.01 10.66
C LEU A 667 15.91 -13.71 11.83
N SER A 668 16.25 -13.29 13.04
CA SER A 668 15.57 -13.67 14.28
C SER A 668 15.29 -12.42 15.11
N ILE A 669 14.34 -12.50 16.02
CA ILE A 669 14.02 -11.39 16.92
C ILE A 669 14.81 -11.59 18.22
N VAL A 670 15.52 -10.52 18.64
CA VAL A 670 16.23 -10.46 19.91
C VAL A 670 15.79 -9.18 20.63
N GLY A 671 14.94 -9.34 21.63
CA GLY A 671 14.23 -8.20 22.25
C GLY A 671 13.34 -7.50 21.24
N GLN A 672 13.59 -6.22 20.98
CA GLN A 672 12.87 -5.42 19.97
C GLN A 672 13.62 -5.25 18.64
N GLN A 673 14.75 -5.88 18.48
CA GLN A 673 15.60 -5.76 17.30
C GLN A 673 15.64 -7.07 16.50
N PHE A 674 15.90 -6.93 15.23
CA PHE A 674 16.17 -8.08 14.37
C PHE A 674 17.67 -8.34 14.34
N ALA A 675 18.04 -9.61 14.58
CA ALA A 675 19.40 -10.10 14.47
C ALA A 675 19.56 -10.84 13.15
N LEU A 676 20.55 -10.46 12.35
CA LEU A 676 21.02 -11.24 11.22
C LEU A 676 21.98 -12.31 11.72
N SER A 677 21.70 -13.56 11.42
CA SER A 677 22.52 -14.71 11.77
C SER A 677 22.92 -15.51 10.54
N ARG A 678 24.16 -15.99 10.52
CA ARG A 678 24.62 -17.04 9.61
C ARG A 678 24.54 -18.38 10.31
N ILE A 679 23.90 -19.34 9.69
CA ILE A 679 23.65 -20.68 10.22
C ILE A 679 24.41 -21.70 9.37
N ASP A 680 25.16 -22.58 10.01
CA ASP A 680 25.70 -23.77 9.39
C ASP A 680 24.55 -24.80 9.22
N PRO A 681 24.16 -25.15 8.00
CA PRO A 681 23.01 -25.99 7.79
C PRO A 681 23.22 -27.46 8.20
N GLN A 682 24.48 -27.89 8.42
CA GLN A 682 24.80 -29.27 8.86
C GLN A 682 24.69 -29.39 10.38
N THR A 683 25.29 -28.44 11.10
CA THR A 683 25.34 -28.46 12.57
C THR A 683 24.21 -27.73 13.24
N GLY A 684 23.55 -26.77 12.55
CA GLY A 684 22.56 -25.86 13.11
C GLY A 684 23.17 -24.74 13.96
N GLN A 685 24.52 -24.66 14.01
CA GLN A 685 25.18 -23.58 14.75
C GLN A 685 24.93 -22.24 14.07
N ALA A 686 24.40 -21.30 14.84
CA ALA A 686 24.13 -19.94 14.39
C ALA A 686 25.19 -18.99 14.96
N ARG A 687 25.66 -18.07 14.12
CA ARG A 687 26.49 -16.95 14.52
C ARG A 687 25.78 -15.65 14.16
N VAL A 688 25.48 -14.84 15.16
CA VAL A 688 24.96 -13.49 14.95
C VAL A 688 26.04 -12.65 14.27
N LEU A 689 25.70 -12.03 13.17
CA LEU A 689 26.57 -11.15 12.37
C LEU A 689 26.33 -9.69 12.74
N ASP A 690 25.06 -9.28 12.88
CA ASP A 690 24.68 -7.91 13.16
C ASP A 690 23.29 -7.84 13.80
N LEU A 691 23.01 -6.72 14.49
CA LEU A 691 21.69 -6.29 14.91
C LEU A 691 21.21 -5.19 13.96
N LEU A 692 20.12 -5.43 13.25
CA LEU A 692 19.64 -4.51 12.24
C LEU A 692 19.10 -3.21 12.88
N LYS A 693 19.59 -2.08 12.39
CA LYS A 693 19.15 -0.75 12.83
C LYS A 693 17.70 -0.47 12.42
N TYR A 694 17.28 -0.98 11.28
CA TYR A 694 15.94 -0.76 10.71
C TYR A 694 15.16 -2.07 10.73
N SER A 695 13.89 -1.98 11.11
CA SER A 695 13.01 -3.16 11.11
C SER A 695 12.81 -3.68 9.68
N PRO A 696 13.24 -4.92 9.39
CA PRO A 696 13.02 -5.52 8.09
C PRO A 696 11.52 -5.74 7.85
N THR A 697 11.13 -5.81 6.58
CA THR A 697 9.76 -6.12 6.19
C THR A 697 9.68 -7.51 5.55
N VAL A 698 9.79 -7.62 4.26
CA VAL A 698 9.63 -8.89 3.54
C VAL A 698 10.86 -9.13 2.68
N GLY A 699 11.45 -10.31 2.82
CA GLY A 699 12.52 -10.80 1.97
C GLY A 699 13.91 -10.29 2.31
N LEU A 700 14.85 -11.19 2.10
CA LEU A 700 16.26 -10.91 2.19
C LEU A 700 17.00 -11.72 1.11
N SER A 701 18.03 -11.17 0.51
CA SER A 701 18.83 -11.84 -0.52
C SER A 701 20.31 -11.56 -0.36
N ILE A 702 21.14 -12.55 -0.73
CA ILE A 702 22.59 -12.46 -0.69
C ILE A 702 23.16 -12.62 -2.10
N SER A 703 24.19 -11.84 -2.41
CA SER A 703 24.91 -11.95 -3.67
C SER A 703 25.57 -13.33 -3.84
N PRO A 704 25.76 -13.82 -5.07
CA PRO A 704 26.35 -15.13 -5.34
C PRO A 704 27.77 -15.31 -4.78
N ASP A 705 28.51 -14.23 -4.58
CA ASP A 705 29.84 -14.21 -3.97
C ASP A 705 29.82 -14.14 -2.43
N GLY A 706 28.64 -14.05 -1.83
CA GLY A 706 28.45 -14.00 -0.37
C GLY A 706 28.84 -12.69 0.29
N LYS A 707 29.16 -11.63 -0.47
CA LYS A 707 29.71 -10.39 0.09
C LYS A 707 28.66 -9.31 0.33
N LYS A 708 27.57 -9.28 -0.44
CA LYS A 708 26.50 -8.29 -0.30
C LYS A 708 25.21 -8.95 0.12
N MET A 709 24.50 -8.31 1.03
CA MET A 709 23.13 -8.64 1.39
C MET A 709 22.24 -7.45 1.06
N VAL A 710 21.03 -7.72 0.58
CA VAL A 710 19.97 -6.73 0.48
C VAL A 710 18.75 -7.20 1.27
N TYR A 711 18.06 -6.26 1.92
CA TYR A 711 16.79 -6.50 2.60
C TYR A 711 15.91 -5.25 2.51
N SER A 712 14.61 -5.43 2.63
CA SER A 712 13.68 -4.31 2.69
C SER A 712 13.35 -3.96 4.14
N GLY A 713 13.10 -2.68 4.42
CA GLY A 713 12.76 -2.24 5.76
C GLY A 713 12.12 -0.87 5.82
N LEU A 714 11.59 -0.57 7.01
CA LEU A 714 11.00 0.72 7.33
C LEU A 714 12.10 1.68 7.78
N ILE A 715 12.32 2.77 7.02
CA ILE A 715 13.28 3.82 7.37
C ILE A 715 12.73 4.73 8.46
N SER A 716 11.53 5.18 8.27
CA SER A 716 10.81 6.02 9.23
C SER A 716 9.31 5.89 9.04
N ALA A 717 8.59 6.00 10.12
CA ALA A 717 7.15 6.20 10.12
C ALA A 717 6.85 7.33 11.09
N SER A 718 6.12 8.31 10.62
CA SER A 718 5.57 9.36 11.48
C SER A 718 4.09 9.51 11.16
N SER A 719 3.29 9.63 12.19
CA SER A 719 1.86 9.86 12.03
C SER A 719 1.35 10.75 13.14
N HIS A 720 0.39 11.56 12.81
CA HIS A 720 -0.33 12.40 13.75
C HIS A 720 -1.83 12.23 13.55
N LEU A 721 -2.59 12.57 14.55
CA LEU A 721 -4.04 12.55 14.46
C LEU A 721 -4.54 13.86 13.87
N THR A 722 -5.44 13.77 12.90
CA THR A 722 -6.13 14.91 12.27
C THR A 722 -7.61 14.84 12.59
N LEU A 723 -8.16 15.94 13.08
CA LEU A 723 -9.57 16.11 13.41
C LEU A 723 -10.30 16.83 12.30
N VAL A 724 -11.46 16.31 11.94
CA VAL A 724 -12.44 16.93 11.02
C VAL A 724 -13.64 17.33 11.82
N GLU A 725 -13.97 18.61 11.78
CA GLU A 725 -15.21 19.16 12.37
C GLU A 725 -16.31 19.16 11.31
N ASP A 726 -17.58 19.14 11.77
CA ASP A 726 -18.79 19.13 10.92
C ASP A 726 -18.86 17.99 9.90
N PHE A 727 -18.29 16.83 10.24
CA PHE A 727 -18.34 15.63 9.41
C PHE A 727 -19.74 15.02 9.42
N ARG A 728 -20.41 14.98 8.24
CA ARG A 728 -21.79 14.48 8.06
C ARG A 728 -21.89 13.44 6.95
#